data_f85f6b5f40fc3410813f9a8b2fd5b256
#
_entry.id   f85f6b5f40fc3410813f9a8b2fd5b256
#
_cell.length_a   1.000
_cell.length_b   1.000
_cell.length_c   1.000
_cell.angle_alpha   90.00
_cell.angle_beta   90.00
_cell.angle_gamma   90.00
#
_symmetry.space_group_name_H-M   'P 1'
#
loop_
_entity.id
_entity.type
_entity.pdbx_description
1 polymer ?
#
loop_
_entity_poly.entity_id
_entity_poly.type
_entity_poly.pdbx_seq_one_letter_code
_entity_poly.pdbx_strand_id
1 'polypeptide(L)'
;MFSFAQERLSGKVIDDNGKPIAMANVMLYPDSLAKQSILTYAVTDNKGIFHLSSISVHHAWLHVKSIGYESLVMKYDSSQSSCLITLHAKSQELGEVVVKGNYSGIKTRGDSIIFDVNHFKTGAEENVSDVLRRLPGMEVSETGKVKYEGKAIDKILVNGNDVMSTGSGMMLNGLPADVVSGAENLRNWNDGTLANSLRNSDQRTALNIKTSESLRFTSKLDAGGGILNKYQGKLTSLLIGKKGSFSAALSSNNLGKEILSLEDYIGSIMNFGGLSSGGVSQMQISEEESAMLTPPSNVYRNENSALILNGAYAPSNKLDIKIGILLNKAKMNAFDRNNSFYFASSLETEYNDSTEKDNETGSANVRIKWQPTNKLEILSSTFAKLSDYSETQQMTYWGNNSMDLEESKKLNKKDLRQSVQVTGSFGKTSLYALMTFGRKSQDEKLNVLNDSLLLPTYYVQEAGLCGIRSYFSTENYLYALEAGGKWSLPKGYSMAFAFRHDYNKDKLHAEDYSLDDNSTEGIYKKLSGSLIFEKTTGLLRFKINASLTGNKYERSTESASSSVRFNYNSLLRLVFSPKSELILTGSRETSQIELSKMADFPVHLAYDRIQMPSSIHSPFVSKDSYSIHYRLINNSSFAS
;
A
#
# COMPACT_ATOMS: atom_id res chain seq x y z
N MET A 1 81.54 -0.28 22.13
CA MET A 1 80.60 -0.27 21.01
C MET A 1 80.63 -1.62 20.33
N PHE A 2 79.78 -2.55 20.72
CA PHE A 2 79.70 -3.87 20.04
C PHE A 2 78.80 -3.71 18.84
N SER A 3 79.39 -3.82 17.61
CA SER A 3 78.66 -3.86 16.36
C SER A 3 78.03 -5.26 16.28
N PHE A 4 76.71 -5.39 16.45
CA PHE A 4 76.02 -6.59 16.09
C PHE A 4 76.00 -6.67 14.56
N ALA A 5 76.71 -7.62 13.99
CA ALA A 5 76.65 -7.96 12.57
C ALA A 5 75.18 -8.49 12.33
N GLN A 6 74.45 -7.81 11.50
CA GLN A 6 73.11 -8.21 11.08
C GLN A 6 73.25 -9.45 10.19
N GLU A 7 72.83 -10.62 10.69
CA GLU A 7 72.95 -11.87 9.91
C GLU A 7 71.93 -11.81 8.74
N ARG A 8 72.38 -12.21 7.59
CA ARG A 8 71.62 -12.31 6.34
C ARG A 8 71.63 -13.73 5.84
N LEU A 9 70.47 -14.28 5.53
CA LEU A 9 70.39 -15.57 4.84
C LEU A 9 69.92 -15.34 3.41
N SER A 10 70.64 -15.83 2.45
CA SER A 10 70.27 -15.85 1.04
C SER A 10 70.08 -17.28 0.60
N GLY A 11 69.23 -17.52 -0.37
CA GLY A 11 69.04 -18.86 -0.88
C GLY A 11 68.34 -18.91 -2.22
N LYS A 12 68.21 -20.10 -2.74
CA LYS A 12 67.53 -20.38 -4.00
C LYS A 12 66.50 -21.48 -3.78
N VAL A 13 65.30 -21.29 -4.28
CA VAL A 13 64.23 -22.31 -4.27
C VAL A 13 64.08 -22.88 -5.67
N ILE A 14 64.13 -24.20 -5.78
CA ILE A 14 64.03 -24.96 -7.05
C ILE A 14 62.97 -26.07 -6.91
N ASP A 15 62.52 -26.60 -8.03
CA ASP A 15 61.69 -27.82 -8.07
C ASP A 15 62.57 -29.08 -8.21
N ASP A 16 61.96 -30.27 -8.27
CA ASP A 16 62.58 -31.56 -8.44
C ASP A 16 63.45 -31.68 -9.73
N ASN A 17 63.20 -30.85 -10.73
CA ASN A 17 63.88 -30.79 -12.00
C ASN A 17 65.01 -29.74 -12.05
N GLY A 18 65.25 -29.06 -10.90
CA GLY A 18 66.25 -27.99 -10.80
C GLY A 18 65.81 -26.65 -11.36
N LYS A 19 64.49 -26.49 -11.74
CA LYS A 19 63.93 -25.26 -12.26
C LYS A 19 63.64 -24.29 -11.11
N PRO A 20 64.01 -23.00 -11.21
CA PRO A 20 63.75 -22.01 -10.17
C PRO A 20 62.26 -21.77 -9.98
N ILE A 21 61.85 -21.70 -8.73
CA ILE A 21 60.45 -21.37 -8.34
C ILE A 21 60.39 -19.90 -7.96
N ALA A 22 59.71 -19.10 -8.79
CA ALA A 22 59.43 -17.71 -8.51
C ALA A 22 58.20 -17.58 -7.59
N MET A 23 58.13 -16.45 -6.86
CA MET A 23 56.99 -16.11 -5.97
C MET A 23 56.76 -17.14 -4.84
N ALA A 24 57.77 -17.92 -4.47
CA ALA A 24 57.71 -18.75 -3.28
C ALA A 24 57.88 -17.89 -2.02
N ASN A 25 57.02 -18.10 -1.04
CA ASN A 25 57.11 -17.41 0.25
C ASN A 25 58.09 -18.16 1.16
N VAL A 26 59.10 -17.46 1.61
CA VAL A 26 60.13 -17.95 2.54
C VAL A 26 59.96 -17.19 3.85
N MET A 27 59.55 -17.87 4.89
CA MET A 27 59.16 -17.25 6.17
C MET A 27 59.96 -17.88 7.31
N LEU A 28 60.45 -17.07 8.24
CA LEU A 28 61.20 -17.52 9.41
C LEU A 28 60.31 -17.44 10.65
N TYR A 29 60.16 -18.55 11.36
CA TYR A 29 59.37 -18.66 12.58
C TYR A 29 60.23 -19.11 13.77
N PRO A 30 59.87 -18.72 15.01
CA PRO A 30 60.55 -19.20 16.21
C PRO A 30 60.24 -20.68 16.49
N ASP A 31 59.17 -21.25 15.94
CA ASP A 31 58.75 -22.64 16.16
C ASP A 31 58.42 -23.38 14.84
N SER A 32 58.52 -24.72 14.85
CA SER A 32 58.27 -25.55 13.67
C SER A 32 56.83 -25.63 13.22
N LEU A 33 55.88 -25.25 14.07
CA LEU A 33 54.44 -25.34 13.80
C LEU A 33 53.85 -23.99 13.34
N ALA A 34 54.66 -22.93 13.24
CA ALA A 34 54.28 -21.59 12.86
C ALA A 34 53.12 -21.02 13.71
N LYS A 35 53.11 -21.33 15.02
CA LYS A 35 52.10 -20.86 15.97
C LYS A 35 52.37 -19.45 16.54
N GLN A 36 53.63 -18.99 16.40
CA GLN A 36 54.07 -17.68 16.84
C GLN A 36 54.15 -16.71 15.65
N SER A 37 54.40 -15.43 15.93
CA SER A 37 54.53 -14.42 14.90
C SER A 37 55.75 -14.63 14.03
N ILE A 38 55.67 -14.31 12.74
CA ILE A 38 56.74 -14.36 11.77
C ILE A 38 57.88 -13.44 12.21
N LEU A 39 59.10 -13.94 12.25
CA LEU A 39 60.31 -13.15 12.56
C LEU A 39 60.72 -12.27 11.37
N THR A 40 60.78 -12.87 10.19
CA THR A 40 61.06 -12.16 8.92
C THR A 40 60.58 -13.03 7.75
N TYR A 41 60.38 -12.42 6.59
CA TYR A 41 60.00 -13.14 5.37
C TYR A 41 60.61 -12.55 4.11
N ALA A 42 60.66 -13.33 3.06
CA ALA A 42 61.03 -12.91 1.72
C ALA A 42 60.21 -13.70 0.68
N VAL A 43 60.13 -13.17 -0.53
CA VAL A 43 59.51 -13.83 -1.69
C VAL A 43 60.59 -14.03 -2.74
N THR A 44 60.64 -15.22 -3.37
CA THR A 44 61.64 -15.49 -4.38
C THR A 44 61.40 -14.69 -5.66
N ASP A 45 62.50 -14.24 -6.28
CA ASP A 45 62.48 -13.57 -7.59
C ASP A 45 62.29 -14.57 -8.75
N ASN A 46 62.32 -14.09 -10.00
CA ASN A 46 62.18 -14.92 -11.21
C ASN A 46 63.28 -15.97 -11.40
N LYS A 47 64.41 -15.87 -10.66
CA LYS A 47 65.46 -16.83 -10.63
C LYS A 47 65.40 -17.76 -9.42
N GLY A 48 64.32 -17.67 -8.64
CA GLY A 48 64.10 -18.44 -7.42
C GLY A 48 64.94 -17.94 -6.22
N ILE A 49 65.60 -16.81 -6.30
CA ILE A 49 66.50 -16.29 -5.27
C ILE A 49 65.68 -15.49 -4.22
N PHE A 50 66.02 -15.70 -2.95
CA PHE A 50 65.46 -14.91 -1.82
C PHE A 50 66.58 -14.37 -0.93
N HIS A 51 66.27 -13.29 -0.21
CA HIS A 51 67.14 -12.67 0.77
C HIS A 51 66.34 -12.34 2.03
N LEU A 52 66.70 -12.98 3.16
CA LEU A 52 66.17 -12.64 4.47
C LEU A 52 67.19 -11.76 5.19
N SER A 53 66.74 -10.65 5.71
CA SER A 53 67.55 -9.69 6.47
C SER A 53 67.03 -9.53 7.90
N SER A 54 67.91 -9.04 8.77
CA SER A 54 67.55 -8.73 10.18
C SER A 54 67.24 -10.00 11.02
N ILE A 55 68.00 -11.09 10.82
CA ILE A 55 67.86 -12.28 11.65
C ILE A 55 68.65 -12.05 12.94
N SER A 56 67.94 -12.05 14.07
CA SER A 56 68.51 -11.77 15.41
C SER A 56 68.38 -12.98 16.35
N VAL A 57 68.10 -14.17 15.81
CA VAL A 57 67.82 -15.40 16.58
C VAL A 57 68.70 -16.54 16.11
N HIS A 58 69.28 -17.32 17.05
CA HIS A 58 70.12 -18.49 16.75
C HIS A 58 69.30 -19.78 16.54
N HIS A 59 68.04 -19.82 16.95
CA HIS A 59 67.16 -20.96 16.76
C HIS A 59 65.85 -20.50 16.14
N ALA A 60 65.59 -20.90 14.92
CA ALA A 60 64.38 -20.61 14.18
C ALA A 60 64.09 -21.72 13.16
N TRP A 61 62.90 -21.64 12.54
CA TRP A 61 62.46 -22.59 11.52
C TRP A 61 62.09 -21.84 10.26
N LEU A 62 62.61 -22.30 9.14
CA LEU A 62 62.32 -21.75 7.83
C LEU A 62 61.14 -22.53 7.22
N HIS A 63 60.07 -21.83 6.94
CA HIS A 63 58.91 -22.36 6.24
C HIS A 63 58.90 -21.83 4.83
N VAL A 64 58.89 -22.74 3.85
CA VAL A 64 58.87 -22.38 2.43
C VAL A 64 57.60 -22.93 1.80
N LYS A 65 56.82 -22.03 1.16
CA LYS A 65 55.56 -22.38 0.53
C LYS A 65 55.44 -21.77 -0.86
N SER A 66 54.99 -22.56 -1.81
CA SER A 66 54.62 -22.10 -3.15
C SER A 66 53.36 -22.82 -3.63
N ILE A 67 52.56 -22.16 -4.46
CA ILE A 67 51.35 -22.76 -5.04
C ILE A 67 51.77 -23.90 -5.96
N GLY A 68 51.16 -25.08 -5.78
CA GLY A 68 51.47 -26.28 -6.57
C GLY A 68 52.62 -27.12 -6.03
N TYR A 69 53.20 -26.75 -4.88
CA TYR A 69 54.29 -27.49 -4.24
C TYR A 69 53.95 -27.85 -2.80
N GLU A 70 54.59 -28.90 -2.29
CA GLU A 70 54.50 -29.24 -0.86
C GLU A 70 55.27 -28.19 -0.03
N SER A 71 54.70 -27.81 1.12
CA SER A 71 55.38 -26.87 2.03
C SER A 71 56.55 -27.59 2.72
N LEU A 72 57.71 -26.95 2.71
CA LEU A 72 58.89 -27.44 3.41
C LEU A 72 59.12 -26.67 4.70
N VAL A 73 59.39 -27.39 5.78
CA VAL A 73 59.81 -26.82 7.07
C VAL A 73 61.17 -27.36 7.43
N MET A 74 62.16 -26.49 7.62
CA MET A 74 63.51 -26.87 7.99
C MET A 74 64.04 -25.97 9.11
N LYS A 75 64.97 -26.50 9.91
CA LYS A 75 65.61 -25.73 10.97
C LYS A 75 66.59 -24.71 10.36
N TYR A 76 66.49 -23.49 10.82
CA TYR A 76 67.47 -22.46 10.46
C TYR A 76 68.81 -22.71 11.20
N ASP A 77 69.91 -22.67 10.47
CA ASP A 77 71.25 -22.73 11.01
C ASP A 77 71.99 -21.42 10.75
N SER A 78 72.29 -20.70 11.82
CA SER A 78 72.95 -19.40 11.74
C SER A 78 74.38 -19.45 11.20
N SER A 79 74.98 -20.64 11.08
CA SER A 79 76.33 -20.83 10.49
C SER A 79 76.31 -20.79 8.94
N GLN A 80 75.08 -20.89 8.32
CA GLN A 80 74.94 -20.90 6.88
C GLN A 80 74.43 -19.57 6.36
N SER A 81 75.21 -18.88 5.57
CA SER A 81 74.87 -17.65 4.87
C SER A 81 74.11 -17.87 3.55
N SER A 82 74.03 -19.09 3.04
CA SER A 82 73.26 -19.45 1.83
C SER A 82 72.70 -20.86 1.91
N CYS A 83 71.51 -21.10 1.34
CA CYS A 83 70.86 -22.41 1.26
C CYS A 83 70.21 -22.66 -0.09
N LEU A 84 70.17 -23.90 -0.52
CA LEU A 84 69.44 -24.39 -1.67
C LEU A 84 68.23 -25.19 -1.13
N ILE A 85 67.04 -24.84 -1.59
CA ILE A 85 65.76 -25.41 -1.12
C ILE A 85 65.08 -26.07 -2.32
N THR A 86 64.73 -27.34 -2.19
CA THR A 86 64.01 -28.07 -3.23
C THR A 86 62.56 -28.28 -2.70
N LEU A 87 61.55 -27.86 -3.49
CA LEU A 87 60.14 -28.13 -3.19
C LEU A 87 59.63 -29.21 -4.16
N HIS A 88 58.93 -30.19 -3.60
CA HIS A 88 58.29 -31.26 -4.37
C HIS A 88 56.93 -30.82 -4.90
N ALA A 89 56.65 -31.11 -6.18
CA ALA A 89 55.39 -30.80 -6.80
C ALA A 89 54.23 -31.56 -6.07
N LYS A 90 53.22 -30.82 -5.68
CA LYS A 90 52.00 -31.38 -5.07
C LYS A 90 50.90 -31.39 -6.13
N SER A 91 50.53 -32.57 -6.63
CA SER A 91 49.27 -32.71 -7.37
C SER A 91 48.11 -32.60 -6.39
N GLN A 92 47.48 -31.44 -6.32
CA GLN A 92 46.22 -31.26 -5.57
C GLN A 92 45.11 -31.60 -6.56
N GLU A 93 44.48 -32.75 -6.41
CA GLU A 93 43.11 -32.92 -6.91
C GLU A 93 42.28 -31.83 -6.28
N LEU A 94 41.82 -30.88 -7.08
CA LEU A 94 40.81 -29.90 -6.64
C LEU A 94 39.54 -30.71 -6.36
N GLY A 95 39.30 -31.01 -5.10
CA GLY A 95 37.99 -31.53 -4.65
C GLY A 95 36.92 -30.59 -5.17
N GLU A 96 35.79 -31.15 -5.59
CA GLU A 96 34.62 -30.43 -6.04
C GLU A 96 34.37 -29.24 -5.12
N VAL A 97 34.50 -28.02 -5.62
CA VAL A 97 34.15 -26.80 -4.89
C VAL A 97 32.65 -26.79 -4.87
N VAL A 98 32.07 -27.41 -3.87
CA VAL A 98 30.66 -27.15 -3.49
C VAL A 98 30.61 -25.70 -3.07
N VAL A 99 30.28 -24.82 -4.01
CA VAL A 99 29.89 -23.45 -3.71
C VAL A 99 28.56 -23.56 -2.93
N LYS A 100 28.64 -23.66 -1.63
CA LYS A 100 27.51 -23.34 -0.75
C LYS A 100 27.28 -21.85 -0.98
N GLY A 101 26.40 -21.53 -1.92
CA GLY A 101 25.92 -20.16 -2.07
C GLY A 101 25.47 -19.71 -0.69
N ASN A 102 25.95 -18.58 -0.22
CA ASN A 102 25.44 -17.98 1.00
C ASN A 102 23.94 -17.85 0.82
N TYR A 103 23.18 -18.61 1.58
CA TYR A 103 21.72 -18.53 1.56
C TYR A 103 21.34 -17.13 2.00
N SER A 104 20.87 -16.31 1.07
CA SER A 104 20.53 -14.91 1.30
C SER A 104 19.22 -14.72 2.09
N GLY A 105 18.58 -15.79 2.51
CA GLY A 105 17.24 -15.73 3.13
C GLY A 105 16.11 -15.42 2.13
N ILE A 106 16.43 -15.28 0.83
CA ILE A 106 15.49 -14.94 -0.23
C ILE A 106 15.51 -16.03 -1.31
N LYS A 107 14.33 -16.50 -1.69
CA LYS A 107 14.14 -17.43 -2.83
C LYS A 107 13.13 -16.85 -3.80
N THR A 108 13.39 -17.00 -5.09
CA THR A 108 12.41 -16.66 -6.13
C THR A 108 11.81 -17.94 -6.69
N ARG A 109 10.49 -18.03 -6.75
CA ARG A 109 9.75 -19.15 -7.33
C ARG A 109 8.69 -18.62 -8.29
N GLY A 110 8.98 -18.68 -9.59
CA GLY A 110 8.12 -18.06 -10.61
C GLY A 110 7.97 -16.55 -10.36
N ASP A 111 6.74 -16.08 -10.25
CA ASP A 111 6.42 -14.67 -9.95
C ASP A 111 6.45 -14.33 -8.44
N SER A 112 6.80 -15.29 -7.58
CA SER A 112 6.78 -15.11 -6.13
C SER A 112 8.18 -14.95 -5.57
N ILE A 113 8.32 -14.07 -4.58
CA ILE A 113 9.54 -13.87 -3.79
C ILE A 113 9.24 -14.36 -2.38
N ILE A 114 10.02 -15.31 -1.91
CA ILE A 114 9.87 -15.97 -0.62
C ILE A 114 10.99 -15.51 0.29
N PHE A 115 10.63 -14.98 1.45
CA PHE A 115 11.54 -14.56 2.50
C PHE A 115 11.53 -15.56 3.64
N ASP A 116 12.71 -16.03 4.02
CA ASP A 116 12.93 -16.72 5.29
C ASP A 116 13.07 -15.66 6.37
N VAL A 117 11.98 -15.41 7.06
CA VAL A 117 11.89 -14.33 8.04
C VAL A 117 12.91 -14.52 9.18
N ASN A 118 13.21 -15.76 9.55
CA ASN A 118 14.16 -16.04 10.63
C ASN A 118 15.59 -15.60 10.31
N HIS A 119 15.92 -15.50 9.02
CA HIS A 119 17.21 -14.97 8.57
C HIS A 119 17.37 -13.46 8.82
N PHE A 120 16.27 -12.72 8.87
CA PHE A 120 16.24 -11.26 8.98
C PHE A 120 15.84 -10.75 10.36
N LYS A 121 15.23 -11.59 11.21
CA LYS A 121 14.87 -11.22 12.59
C LYS A 121 16.12 -11.00 13.44
N THR A 122 16.09 -9.95 14.25
CA THR A 122 17.13 -9.63 15.24
C THR A 122 16.71 -9.99 16.67
N GLY A 123 15.42 -10.29 16.88
CA GLY A 123 14.83 -10.54 18.20
C GLY A 123 14.33 -9.27 18.91
N ALA A 124 14.50 -8.11 18.31
CA ALA A 124 14.01 -6.84 18.84
C ALA A 124 12.64 -6.44 18.28
N GLU A 125 12.10 -7.21 17.35
CA GLU A 125 10.82 -6.94 16.71
C GLU A 125 9.68 -7.28 17.68
N GLU A 126 8.77 -6.33 17.91
CA GLU A 126 7.62 -6.51 18.80
C GLU A 126 6.37 -6.99 18.06
N ASN A 127 6.23 -6.60 16.79
CA ASN A 127 5.04 -6.87 15.99
C ASN A 127 5.39 -7.27 14.54
N VAL A 128 4.37 -7.74 13.82
CA VAL A 128 4.55 -8.20 12.43
C VAL A 128 5.06 -7.08 11.52
N SER A 129 4.63 -5.84 11.72
CA SER A 129 5.13 -4.70 10.93
C SER A 129 6.63 -4.52 11.08
N ASP A 130 7.19 -4.71 12.28
CA ASP A 130 8.62 -4.59 12.53
C ASP A 130 9.40 -5.69 11.80
N VAL A 131 8.86 -6.91 11.82
CA VAL A 131 9.43 -8.03 11.06
C VAL A 131 9.47 -7.71 9.56
N LEU A 132 8.36 -7.19 9.02
CA LEU A 132 8.28 -6.85 7.60
C LEU A 132 9.26 -5.73 7.21
N ARG A 133 9.49 -4.74 8.09
CA ARG A 133 10.49 -3.67 7.86
C ARG A 133 11.92 -4.19 7.72
N ARG A 134 12.23 -5.38 8.27
CA ARG A 134 13.54 -6.02 8.13
C ARG A 134 13.74 -6.71 6.78
N LEU A 135 12.65 -7.02 6.08
CA LEU A 135 12.74 -7.73 4.81
C LEU A 135 13.24 -6.81 3.69
N PRO A 136 14.23 -7.23 2.91
CA PRO A 136 14.77 -6.42 1.81
C PRO A 136 13.68 -5.99 0.81
N GLY A 137 13.65 -4.70 0.49
CA GLY A 137 12.69 -4.12 -0.44
C GLY A 137 11.29 -3.88 0.13
N MET A 138 11.04 -4.25 1.41
CA MET A 138 9.78 -3.96 2.09
C MET A 138 9.85 -2.58 2.78
N GLU A 139 8.81 -1.81 2.58
CA GLU A 139 8.57 -0.53 3.26
C GLU A 139 7.24 -0.66 4.03
N VAL A 140 7.25 -0.35 5.32
CA VAL A 140 6.04 -0.38 6.15
C VAL A 140 5.91 0.94 6.89
N SER A 141 4.81 1.65 6.63
CA SER A 141 4.50 2.91 7.30
C SER A 141 4.20 2.71 8.78
N GLU A 142 4.08 3.79 9.54
CA GLU A 142 3.66 3.76 10.95
C GLU A 142 2.25 3.19 11.11
N THR A 143 1.37 3.43 10.15
CA THR A 143 0.01 2.88 10.12
C THR A 143 -0.05 1.43 9.64
N GLY A 144 1.10 0.81 9.28
CA GLY A 144 1.18 -0.59 8.84
C GLY A 144 0.90 -0.81 7.35
N LYS A 145 0.90 0.26 6.53
CA LYS A 145 0.80 0.13 5.07
C LYS A 145 2.09 -0.47 4.51
N VAL A 146 1.96 -1.52 3.72
CA VAL A 146 3.09 -2.25 3.15
C VAL A 146 3.27 -1.91 1.69
N LYS A 147 4.52 -1.63 1.30
CA LYS A 147 4.97 -1.55 -0.09
C LYS A 147 6.12 -2.53 -0.31
N TYR A 148 6.24 -3.04 -1.49
CA TYR A 148 7.40 -3.81 -1.93
C TYR A 148 8.01 -3.18 -3.18
N GLU A 149 9.30 -2.80 -3.12
CA GLU A 149 10.01 -2.08 -4.18
C GLU A 149 9.22 -0.85 -4.68
N GLY A 150 8.69 -0.03 -3.74
CA GLY A 150 7.88 1.16 -4.00
C GLY A 150 6.44 0.89 -4.47
N LYS A 151 6.07 -0.36 -4.78
CA LYS A 151 4.72 -0.74 -5.19
C LYS A 151 3.88 -1.12 -3.97
N ALA A 152 2.70 -0.53 -3.83
CA ALA A 152 1.77 -0.89 -2.76
C ALA A 152 1.33 -2.36 -2.87
N ILE A 153 1.21 -3.02 -1.72
CA ILE A 153 0.62 -4.36 -1.60
C ILE A 153 -0.90 -4.21 -1.56
N ASP A 154 -1.58 -4.83 -2.51
CA ASP A 154 -3.04 -4.74 -2.65
C ASP A 154 -3.77 -5.61 -1.64
N LYS A 155 -3.14 -6.71 -1.18
CA LYS A 155 -3.76 -7.70 -0.30
C LYS A 155 -2.76 -8.34 0.65
N ILE A 156 -3.17 -8.52 1.92
CA ILE A 156 -2.41 -9.28 2.90
C ILE A 156 -3.15 -10.56 3.23
N LEU A 157 -2.44 -11.67 3.15
CA LEU A 157 -2.94 -13.02 3.40
C LEU A 157 -2.20 -13.61 4.60
N VAL A 158 -2.84 -14.51 5.32
CA VAL A 158 -2.19 -15.36 6.33
C VAL A 158 -2.41 -16.82 5.94
N ASN A 159 -1.31 -17.55 5.71
CA ASN A 159 -1.32 -18.93 5.22
C ASN A 159 -2.20 -19.12 3.96
N GLY A 160 -2.17 -18.13 3.06
CA GLY A 160 -2.96 -18.11 1.83
C GLY A 160 -4.42 -17.66 2.01
N ASN A 161 -4.88 -17.43 3.23
CA ASN A 161 -6.26 -17.02 3.52
C ASN A 161 -6.36 -15.49 3.72
N ASP A 162 -7.43 -14.93 3.23
CA ASP A 162 -7.77 -13.52 3.39
C ASP A 162 -8.48 -13.30 4.74
N VAL A 163 -7.69 -13.16 5.79
CA VAL A 163 -8.18 -12.98 7.18
C VAL A 163 -8.00 -11.55 7.68
N MET A 164 -7.46 -10.67 6.84
CA MET A 164 -7.19 -9.25 7.13
C MET A 164 -7.74 -8.36 6.01
N SER A 165 -8.94 -8.66 5.52
CA SER A 165 -9.54 -7.93 4.40
C SER A 165 -9.85 -6.47 4.72
N THR A 166 -10.05 -6.14 5.99
CA THR A 166 -10.32 -4.80 6.50
C THR A 166 -9.24 -4.46 7.53
N GLY A 167 -8.62 -3.26 7.41
CA GLY A 167 -7.68 -2.73 8.38
C GLY A 167 -6.41 -3.56 8.56
N SER A 168 -5.82 -4.02 7.48
CA SER A 168 -4.64 -4.89 7.50
C SER A 168 -3.45 -4.24 8.22
N GLY A 169 -3.24 -2.92 8.07
CA GLY A 169 -2.17 -2.21 8.76
C GLY A 169 -2.31 -2.24 10.28
N MET A 170 -3.53 -2.00 10.78
CA MET A 170 -3.81 -2.08 12.22
C MET A 170 -3.56 -3.50 12.78
N MET A 171 -3.92 -4.54 11.99
CA MET A 171 -3.63 -5.93 12.34
C MET A 171 -2.12 -6.21 12.37
N LEU A 172 -1.37 -5.79 11.36
CA LEU A 172 0.08 -5.98 11.29
C LEU A 172 0.83 -5.29 12.44
N ASN A 173 0.38 -4.10 12.83
CA ASN A 173 0.93 -3.34 13.96
C ASN A 173 0.55 -3.93 15.33
N GLY A 174 -0.41 -4.83 15.40
CA GLY A 174 -0.91 -5.40 16.64
C GLY A 174 -0.53 -6.86 16.86
N LEU A 175 -0.29 -7.64 15.82
CA LEU A 175 0.08 -9.04 15.97
C LEU A 175 1.53 -9.19 16.44
N PRO A 176 1.82 -10.14 17.37
CA PRO A 176 3.18 -10.39 17.83
C PRO A 176 4.13 -10.81 16.71
N ALA A 177 5.40 -10.42 16.80
CA ALA A 177 6.43 -10.73 15.80
C ALA A 177 6.72 -12.23 15.67
N ASP A 178 6.57 -12.98 16.74
CA ASP A 178 6.87 -14.42 16.82
C ASP A 178 5.91 -15.29 16.02
N VAL A 179 4.71 -14.79 15.68
CA VAL A 179 3.75 -15.53 14.86
C VAL A 179 4.23 -15.74 13.42
N VAL A 180 5.17 -14.91 12.94
CA VAL A 180 5.66 -14.96 11.56
C VAL A 180 6.82 -15.92 11.41
N SER A 181 6.64 -16.97 10.61
CA SER A 181 7.68 -17.92 10.21
C SER A 181 8.24 -17.69 8.82
N GLY A 182 7.50 -16.98 7.94
CA GLY A 182 7.90 -16.67 6.58
C GLY A 182 7.01 -15.61 5.95
N ALA A 183 7.45 -15.04 4.84
CA ALA A 183 6.66 -14.11 4.05
C ALA A 183 6.85 -14.38 2.56
N GLU A 184 5.80 -14.27 1.77
CA GLU A 184 5.81 -14.47 0.33
C GLU A 184 5.19 -13.25 -0.35
N ASN A 185 5.94 -12.56 -1.18
CA ASN A 185 5.39 -11.54 -2.06
C ASN A 185 4.92 -12.18 -3.36
N LEU A 186 3.60 -12.22 -3.55
CA LEU A 186 2.93 -12.84 -4.69
C LEU A 186 2.68 -11.75 -5.74
N ARG A 187 3.48 -11.70 -6.79
CA ARG A 187 3.23 -10.85 -7.96
C ARG A 187 2.14 -11.51 -8.81
N ASN A 188 1.29 -10.73 -9.46
CA ASN A 188 0.18 -11.22 -10.29
C ASN A 188 -0.81 -12.13 -9.50
N TRP A 189 -1.04 -11.78 -8.24
CA TRP A 189 -1.95 -12.55 -7.40
C TRP A 189 -3.40 -12.46 -7.90
N ASN A 190 -4.07 -13.60 -7.89
CA ASN A 190 -5.48 -13.73 -8.18
C ASN A 190 -6.15 -14.48 -7.03
N ASP A 191 -7.33 -14.06 -6.61
CA ASP A 191 -8.10 -14.70 -5.53
C ASP A 191 -8.74 -16.04 -5.94
N GLY A 192 -8.46 -16.51 -7.16
CA GLY A 192 -8.96 -17.79 -7.68
C GLY A 192 -10.44 -17.78 -8.04
N THR A 193 -11.10 -16.61 -8.04
CA THR A 193 -12.50 -16.51 -8.48
C THR A 193 -12.57 -16.50 -9.99
N LEU A 194 -13.56 -17.20 -10.57
CA LEU A 194 -13.85 -17.14 -12.00
C LEU A 194 -14.20 -15.71 -12.42
N ALA A 195 -14.88 -14.99 -11.55
CA ALA A 195 -15.24 -13.59 -11.73
C ALA A 195 -14.03 -12.68 -11.99
N ASN A 196 -12.95 -12.81 -11.21
CA ASN A 196 -11.74 -12.01 -11.38
C ASN A 196 -10.92 -12.41 -12.61
N SER A 197 -10.91 -13.70 -12.96
CA SER A 197 -10.22 -14.17 -14.17
C SER A 197 -10.78 -13.55 -15.46
N LEU A 198 -12.05 -13.15 -15.45
CA LEU A 198 -12.72 -12.53 -16.59
C LEU A 198 -12.40 -11.06 -16.76
N ARG A 199 -12.28 -10.32 -15.65
CA ARG A 199 -12.25 -8.85 -15.67
C ARG A 199 -10.86 -8.25 -15.54
N ASN A 200 -10.00 -8.91 -14.78
CA ASN A 200 -8.75 -8.27 -14.35
C ASN A 200 -7.54 -8.96 -14.93
N SER A 201 -6.95 -8.31 -15.92
CA SER A 201 -5.52 -8.41 -16.19
C SER A 201 -4.69 -7.54 -15.24
N ASP A 202 -5.32 -6.84 -14.28
CA ASP A 202 -4.61 -5.99 -13.33
C ASP A 202 -3.78 -6.86 -12.41
N GLN A 203 -2.47 -6.66 -12.51
CA GLN A 203 -1.48 -7.38 -11.73
C GLN A 203 -1.53 -6.90 -10.28
N ARG A 204 -2.39 -7.53 -9.48
CA ARG A 204 -2.43 -7.30 -8.04
C ARG A 204 -1.23 -7.95 -7.38
N THR A 205 -0.76 -7.33 -6.33
CA THR A 205 0.31 -7.86 -5.50
C THR A 205 -0.24 -8.25 -4.16
N ALA A 206 0.03 -9.48 -3.71
CA ALA A 206 -0.36 -9.91 -2.36
C ALA A 206 0.88 -10.28 -1.55
N LEU A 207 0.84 -9.96 -0.26
CA LEU A 207 1.81 -10.44 0.72
C LEU A 207 1.17 -11.56 1.53
N ASN A 208 1.71 -12.75 1.43
CA ASN A 208 1.27 -13.90 2.20
C ASN A 208 2.20 -14.12 3.39
N ILE A 209 1.69 -13.88 4.57
CA ILE A 209 2.39 -14.12 5.83
C ILE A 209 2.21 -15.59 6.21
N LYS A 210 3.30 -16.30 6.39
CA LYS A 210 3.31 -17.67 6.90
C LYS A 210 3.43 -17.65 8.41
N THR A 211 2.60 -18.41 9.09
CA THR A 211 2.69 -18.66 10.53
C THR A 211 3.13 -20.08 10.78
N SER A 212 3.51 -20.41 12.02
CA SER A 212 3.78 -21.80 12.39
C SER A 212 2.51 -22.66 12.20
N GLU A 213 2.67 -23.91 11.79
CA GLU A 213 1.54 -24.84 11.58
C GLU A 213 0.73 -25.13 12.85
N SER A 214 1.35 -24.95 14.01
CA SER A 214 0.72 -25.12 15.33
C SER A 214 -0.09 -23.91 15.79
N LEU A 215 0.07 -22.73 15.14
CA LEU A 215 -0.63 -21.52 15.55
C LEU A 215 -2.14 -21.67 15.31
N ARG A 216 -2.92 -21.62 16.39
CA ARG A 216 -4.39 -21.64 16.36
C ARG A 216 -4.98 -20.33 16.83
N PHE A 217 -4.38 -19.73 17.84
CA PHE A 217 -4.80 -18.50 18.46
C PHE A 217 -3.59 -17.69 18.90
N THR A 218 -3.64 -16.39 18.68
CA THR A 218 -2.72 -15.42 19.27
C THR A 218 -3.48 -14.14 19.61
N SER A 219 -3.06 -13.49 20.67
CA SER A 219 -3.60 -12.20 21.08
C SER A 219 -2.50 -11.39 21.75
N LYS A 220 -2.50 -10.08 21.48
CA LYS A 220 -1.58 -9.12 22.09
C LYS A 220 -2.39 -7.94 22.62
N LEU A 221 -2.12 -7.57 23.87
CA LEU A 221 -2.66 -6.37 24.52
C LEU A 221 -1.50 -5.44 24.85
N ASP A 222 -1.54 -4.23 24.30
CA ASP A 222 -0.65 -3.14 24.65
C ASP A 222 -1.48 -2.04 25.30
N ALA A 223 -1.10 -1.59 26.49
CA ALA A 223 -1.79 -0.50 27.17
C ALA A 223 -0.77 0.41 27.84
N GLY A 224 -1.00 1.71 27.74
CA GLY A 224 -0.15 2.73 28.34
C GLY A 224 -0.96 3.92 28.81
N GLY A 225 -0.53 4.50 29.92
CA GLY A 225 -1.08 5.72 30.48
C GLY A 225 0.04 6.73 30.73
N GLY A 226 -0.30 8.02 30.69
CA GLY A 226 0.65 9.12 30.90
C GLY A 226 0.07 10.24 31.75
N ILE A 227 0.87 11.24 32.01
CA ILE A 227 0.45 12.48 32.64
C ILE A 227 -0.59 13.19 31.76
N LEU A 228 -1.39 14.10 32.34
CA LEU A 228 -2.44 14.86 31.63
C LEU A 228 -3.49 13.96 30.94
N ASN A 229 -3.85 12.87 31.59
CA ASN A 229 -4.86 11.91 31.09
C ASN A 229 -4.51 11.32 29.70
N LYS A 230 -3.23 11.25 29.34
CA LYS A 230 -2.81 10.61 28.10
C LYS A 230 -2.93 9.10 28.22
N TYR A 231 -3.47 8.47 27.18
CA TYR A 231 -3.64 7.03 27.11
C TYR A 231 -3.43 6.47 25.70
N GLN A 232 -3.08 5.19 25.65
CA GLN A 232 -3.07 4.36 24.47
C GLN A 232 -3.47 2.94 24.86
N GLY A 233 -4.37 2.34 24.12
CA GLY A 233 -4.76 0.94 24.25
C GLY A 233 -4.84 0.27 22.89
N LYS A 234 -4.35 -0.97 22.79
CA LYS A 234 -4.39 -1.75 21.57
C LYS A 234 -4.56 -3.23 21.91
N LEU A 235 -5.60 -3.84 21.39
CA LEU A 235 -5.86 -5.27 21.49
C LEU A 235 -5.94 -5.85 20.08
N THR A 236 -5.16 -6.86 19.79
CA THR A 236 -5.20 -7.55 18.49
C THR A 236 -5.27 -9.05 18.73
N SER A 237 -6.16 -9.74 18.02
CA SER A 237 -6.38 -11.16 18.14
C SER A 237 -6.51 -11.82 16.78
N LEU A 238 -5.98 -13.02 16.64
CA LEU A 238 -6.07 -13.85 15.44
C LEU A 238 -6.37 -15.29 15.83
N LEU A 239 -7.45 -15.83 15.28
CA LEU A 239 -7.86 -17.23 15.41
C LEU A 239 -7.82 -17.90 14.04
N ILE A 240 -7.11 -19.01 13.91
CA ILE A 240 -6.99 -19.79 12.67
C ILE A 240 -7.52 -21.20 12.91
N GLY A 241 -8.60 -21.53 12.22
CA GLY A 241 -9.20 -22.87 12.24
C GLY A 241 -9.12 -23.54 10.87
N LYS A 242 -9.45 -24.84 10.82
CA LYS A 242 -9.42 -25.62 9.57
C LYS A 242 -10.43 -25.14 8.52
N LYS A 243 -11.60 -24.65 8.95
CA LYS A 243 -12.71 -24.23 8.09
C LYS A 243 -13.01 -22.74 8.17
N GLY A 244 -12.34 -22.03 9.06
CA GLY A 244 -12.59 -20.61 9.25
C GLY A 244 -11.51 -19.94 10.06
N SER A 245 -11.48 -18.63 9.97
CA SER A 245 -10.56 -17.78 10.70
C SER A 245 -11.30 -16.51 11.14
N PHE A 246 -10.82 -15.94 12.21
CA PHE A 246 -11.33 -14.70 12.76
C PHE A 246 -10.17 -13.81 13.16
N SER A 247 -10.25 -12.53 12.88
CA SER A 247 -9.31 -11.55 13.39
C SER A 247 -10.05 -10.34 13.94
N ALA A 248 -9.52 -9.79 15.02
CA ALA A 248 -10.03 -8.59 15.66
C ALA A 248 -8.89 -7.66 16.04
N ALA A 249 -9.08 -6.36 15.83
CA ALA A 249 -8.20 -5.33 16.32
C ALA A 249 -9.01 -4.17 16.89
N LEU A 250 -8.69 -3.79 18.11
CA LEU A 250 -9.20 -2.61 18.78
C LEU A 250 -8.02 -1.71 19.10
N SER A 251 -8.10 -0.45 18.75
CA SER A 251 -7.10 0.54 19.13
C SER A 251 -7.78 1.83 19.53
N SER A 252 -7.26 2.47 20.59
CA SER A 252 -7.74 3.77 21.05
C SER A 252 -6.59 4.56 21.62
N ASN A 253 -6.50 5.85 21.26
CA ASN A 253 -5.52 6.76 21.86
C ASN A 253 -5.99 8.21 21.80
N ASN A 254 -5.43 9.04 22.69
CA ASN A 254 -5.53 10.51 22.67
C ASN A 254 -4.16 11.18 22.54
N LEU A 255 -3.21 10.47 21.93
CA LEU A 255 -1.83 10.93 21.71
C LEU A 255 -1.66 11.63 20.35
N GLY A 256 -2.71 11.71 19.55
CA GLY A 256 -2.63 12.21 18.18
C GLY A 256 -2.04 11.22 17.18
N LYS A 257 -1.81 9.96 17.59
CA LYS A 257 -1.29 8.92 16.70
C LYS A 257 -2.40 8.42 15.78
N GLU A 258 -2.08 8.30 14.51
CA GLU A 258 -2.96 7.66 13.53
C GLU A 258 -3.12 6.18 13.86
N ILE A 259 -4.37 5.71 13.87
CA ILE A 259 -4.72 4.30 14.09
C ILE A 259 -4.97 3.60 12.77
N LEU A 260 -5.63 4.28 11.84
CA LEU A 260 -6.08 3.77 10.56
C LEU A 260 -5.55 4.68 9.45
N SER A 261 -4.85 4.13 8.47
CA SER A 261 -4.43 4.92 7.30
C SER A 261 -5.61 5.21 6.37
N LEU A 262 -5.52 6.30 5.62
CA LEU A 262 -6.49 6.62 4.58
C LEU A 262 -6.63 5.46 3.57
N GLU A 263 -5.53 4.81 3.22
CA GLU A 263 -5.52 3.68 2.30
C GLU A 263 -6.14 2.41 2.88
N ASP A 264 -5.93 2.11 4.17
CA ASP A 264 -6.62 0.99 4.83
C ASP A 264 -8.13 1.24 4.90
N TYR A 265 -8.53 2.49 5.15
CA TYR A 265 -9.92 2.91 5.12
C TYR A 265 -10.51 2.76 3.71
N ILE A 266 -9.83 3.29 2.68
CA ILE A 266 -10.20 3.09 1.26
C ILE A 266 -10.23 1.60 0.92
N GLY A 267 -9.22 0.84 1.31
CA GLY A 267 -9.12 -0.60 1.08
C GLY A 267 -10.29 -1.36 1.71
N SER A 268 -10.73 -0.98 2.90
CA SER A 268 -11.89 -1.58 3.56
C SER A 268 -13.18 -1.38 2.77
N ILE A 269 -13.32 -0.22 2.11
CA ILE A 269 -14.46 0.13 1.27
C ILE A 269 -14.35 -0.53 -0.12
N MET A 270 -13.16 -0.49 -0.74
CA MET A 270 -12.95 -0.93 -2.13
C MET A 270 -12.78 -2.45 -2.29
N ASN A 271 -12.23 -3.15 -1.30
CA ASN A 271 -12.00 -4.59 -1.38
C ASN A 271 -13.27 -5.42 -1.63
N PHE A 272 -14.44 -4.85 -1.36
CA PHE A 272 -15.75 -5.47 -1.59
C PHE A 272 -16.46 -4.96 -2.85
N GLY A 273 -16.02 -3.81 -3.38
CA GLY A 273 -16.53 -3.27 -4.64
C GLY A 273 -15.97 -3.91 -5.91
N GLY A 274 -15.06 -4.89 -5.79
CA GLY A 274 -14.33 -5.50 -6.92
C GLY A 274 -15.17 -6.27 -7.94
N LEU A 275 -16.50 -6.28 -7.80
CA LEU A 275 -17.42 -6.90 -8.74
C LEU A 275 -17.80 -6.01 -9.92
N SER A 276 -17.60 -4.69 -9.85
CA SER A 276 -18.01 -3.82 -10.95
C SER A 276 -16.85 -3.01 -11.51
N SER A 277 -16.58 -3.15 -12.79
CA SER A 277 -15.67 -2.28 -13.54
C SER A 277 -16.18 -0.84 -13.72
N GLY A 278 -17.40 -0.53 -13.31
CA GLY A 278 -18.01 0.77 -13.51
C GLY A 278 -18.77 1.36 -12.31
N GLY A 279 -18.95 0.59 -11.22
CA GLY A 279 -19.70 1.07 -10.04
C GLY A 279 -18.84 1.52 -8.87
N VAL A 280 -17.57 1.17 -8.86
CA VAL A 280 -16.63 1.48 -7.75
C VAL A 280 -15.99 2.86 -7.91
N SER A 281 -15.95 3.41 -9.14
CA SER A 281 -15.41 4.75 -9.39
C SER A 281 -16.18 5.88 -8.69
N GLN A 282 -17.34 5.59 -8.09
CA GLN A 282 -18.16 6.56 -7.34
C GLN A 282 -18.07 6.43 -5.82
N MET A 283 -17.22 5.56 -5.27
CA MET A 283 -16.92 5.59 -3.85
C MET A 283 -15.91 6.71 -3.57
N GLN A 284 -16.39 7.90 -3.35
CA GLN A 284 -15.58 9.03 -2.90
C GLN A 284 -15.53 9.02 -1.37
N ILE A 285 -14.33 9.19 -0.83
CA ILE A 285 -14.16 9.60 0.56
C ILE A 285 -14.44 11.09 0.58
N SER A 286 -15.26 11.54 1.50
CA SER A 286 -15.51 12.96 1.63
C SER A 286 -14.30 13.70 2.21
N GLU A 287 -14.24 15.02 2.00
CA GLU A 287 -13.18 15.84 2.57
C GLU A 287 -13.15 15.72 4.10
N GLU A 288 -14.32 15.68 4.73
CA GLU A 288 -14.47 15.55 6.17
C GLU A 288 -13.86 14.23 6.69
N GLU A 289 -14.16 13.11 6.02
CA GLU A 289 -13.60 11.79 6.39
C GLU A 289 -12.08 11.75 6.17
N SER A 290 -11.60 12.35 5.07
CA SER A 290 -10.17 12.41 4.76
C SER A 290 -9.42 13.25 5.80
N ALA A 291 -9.95 14.41 6.18
CA ALA A 291 -9.33 15.29 7.18
C ALA A 291 -9.22 14.63 8.56
N MET A 292 -10.16 13.76 8.93
CA MET A 292 -10.12 13.04 10.20
C MET A 292 -9.08 11.91 10.21
N LEU A 293 -8.77 11.32 9.05
CA LEU A 293 -7.76 10.28 8.90
C LEU A 293 -6.35 10.85 8.74
N THR A 294 -6.24 12.03 8.14
CA THR A 294 -4.97 12.76 7.94
C THR A 294 -5.09 14.16 8.52
N PRO A 295 -5.01 14.31 9.86
CA PRO A 295 -5.26 15.58 10.51
C PRO A 295 -4.23 16.64 10.09
N PRO A 296 -4.66 17.90 9.89
CA PRO A 296 -3.76 19.01 9.58
C PRO A 296 -2.85 19.38 10.78
N SER A 297 -1.83 20.17 10.52
CA SER A 297 -0.79 20.50 11.49
C SER A 297 -1.23 21.38 12.66
N ASN A 298 -2.37 22.08 12.53
CA ASN A 298 -2.96 22.97 13.53
C ASN A 298 -3.81 22.25 14.59
N VAL A 299 -3.86 20.91 14.55
CA VAL A 299 -4.60 20.08 15.51
C VAL A 299 -3.81 19.94 16.80
N TYR A 300 -4.39 20.38 17.92
CA TYR A 300 -3.76 20.26 19.24
C TYR A 300 -4.33 19.11 20.09
N ARG A 301 -5.52 18.59 19.75
CA ARG A 301 -6.12 17.42 20.38
C ARG A 301 -6.72 16.52 19.31
N ASN A 302 -6.31 15.25 19.34
CA ASN A 302 -6.84 14.23 18.45
C ASN A 302 -7.03 12.94 19.25
N GLU A 303 -8.26 12.48 19.32
CA GLU A 303 -8.67 11.24 19.98
C GLU A 303 -9.23 10.30 18.92
N ASN A 304 -8.62 9.14 18.81
CA ASN A 304 -9.01 8.14 17.82
C ASN A 304 -9.29 6.80 18.47
N SER A 305 -10.36 6.15 18.01
CA SER A 305 -10.72 4.79 18.38
C SER A 305 -11.20 4.03 17.16
N ALA A 306 -10.69 2.82 16.95
CA ALA A 306 -11.14 1.96 15.86
C ALA A 306 -11.26 0.51 16.30
N LEU A 307 -12.33 -0.14 15.86
CA LEU A 307 -12.56 -1.58 15.99
C LEU A 307 -12.68 -2.21 14.60
N ILE A 308 -11.88 -3.24 14.36
CA ILE A 308 -11.90 -4.02 13.14
C ILE A 308 -12.18 -5.47 13.49
N LEU A 309 -13.14 -6.07 12.78
CA LEU A 309 -13.45 -7.49 12.88
C LEU A 309 -13.45 -8.09 11.47
N ASN A 310 -12.72 -9.18 11.29
CA ASN A 310 -12.77 -9.94 10.05
C ASN A 310 -13.09 -11.41 10.36
N GLY A 311 -13.97 -11.99 9.57
CA GLY A 311 -14.30 -13.41 9.61
C GLY A 311 -14.23 -14.02 8.22
N ALA A 312 -13.67 -15.21 8.13
CA ALA A 312 -13.72 -16.03 6.93
C ALA A 312 -14.17 -17.44 7.32
N TYR A 313 -15.13 -17.98 6.60
CA TYR A 313 -15.69 -19.30 6.85
C TYR A 313 -15.91 -20.06 5.54
N ALA A 314 -15.21 -21.17 5.36
CA ALA A 314 -15.31 -22.05 4.21
C ALA A 314 -15.70 -23.47 4.69
N PRO A 315 -17.01 -23.76 4.86
CA PRO A 315 -17.48 -25.07 5.32
C PRO A 315 -17.15 -26.19 4.33
N SER A 316 -17.00 -25.84 3.07
CA SER A 316 -16.62 -26.73 1.98
C SER A 316 -15.80 -25.98 0.91
N ASN A 317 -15.15 -26.72 0.01
CA ASN A 317 -14.44 -26.14 -1.13
C ASN A 317 -15.36 -25.38 -2.11
N LYS A 318 -16.69 -25.51 -1.95
CA LYS A 318 -17.70 -24.88 -2.81
C LYS A 318 -18.27 -23.59 -2.25
N LEU A 319 -18.11 -23.32 -0.96
CA LEU A 319 -18.70 -22.17 -0.28
C LEU A 319 -17.64 -21.47 0.56
N ASP A 320 -17.45 -20.19 0.29
CA ASP A 320 -16.56 -19.29 1.04
C ASP A 320 -17.33 -18.02 1.42
N ILE A 321 -17.40 -17.73 2.71
CA ILE A 321 -18.09 -16.57 3.29
C ILE A 321 -17.05 -15.72 3.99
N LYS A 322 -17.02 -14.43 3.66
CA LYS A 322 -16.14 -13.44 4.31
C LYS A 322 -16.96 -12.28 4.82
N ILE A 323 -16.63 -11.83 6.02
CA ILE A 323 -17.26 -10.69 6.69
C ILE A 323 -16.15 -9.77 7.17
N GLY A 324 -16.31 -8.47 6.95
CA GLY A 324 -15.46 -7.43 7.51
C GLY A 324 -16.31 -6.33 8.12
N ILE A 325 -15.94 -5.87 9.30
CA ILE A 325 -16.59 -4.76 10.02
C ILE A 325 -15.49 -3.78 10.42
N LEU A 326 -15.74 -2.50 10.20
CA LEU A 326 -14.92 -1.40 10.68
C LEU A 326 -15.84 -0.42 11.41
N LEU A 327 -15.53 -0.12 12.66
CA LEU A 327 -16.09 0.98 13.41
C LEU A 327 -14.96 1.95 13.75
N ASN A 328 -15.15 3.21 13.48
CA ASN A 328 -14.18 4.26 13.76
C ASN A 328 -14.86 5.45 14.41
N LYS A 329 -14.25 5.98 15.46
CA LYS A 329 -14.62 7.23 16.10
C LYS A 329 -13.39 8.10 16.21
N ALA A 330 -13.49 9.34 15.75
CA ALA A 330 -12.40 10.31 15.81
C ALA A 330 -12.97 11.65 16.32
N LYS A 331 -12.29 12.23 17.29
CA LYS A 331 -12.59 13.57 17.81
C LYS A 331 -11.35 14.43 17.71
N MET A 332 -11.47 15.61 17.12
CA MET A 332 -10.37 16.49 16.80
C MET A 332 -10.69 17.93 17.19
N ASN A 333 -9.73 18.60 17.85
CA ASN A 333 -9.79 20.03 18.10
C ASN A 333 -8.61 20.69 17.41
N ALA A 334 -8.89 21.71 16.64
CA ALA A 334 -7.89 22.51 15.92
C ALA A 334 -8.02 23.98 16.31
N PHE A 335 -6.92 24.69 16.20
CA PHE A 335 -6.87 26.13 16.41
C PHE A 335 -6.00 26.80 15.36
N ASP A 336 -6.56 27.83 14.73
CA ASP A 336 -5.85 28.66 13.78
C ASP A 336 -5.90 30.11 14.23
N ARG A 337 -4.74 30.79 14.11
CA ARG A 337 -4.62 32.23 14.31
C ARG A 337 -3.91 32.82 13.11
N ASN A 338 -4.54 33.77 12.47
CA ASN A 338 -3.99 34.44 11.30
C ASN A 338 -4.06 35.96 11.48
N ASN A 339 -2.91 36.62 11.38
CA ASN A 339 -2.79 38.06 11.43
C ASN A 339 -2.45 38.56 10.03
N SER A 340 -3.26 39.46 9.48
CA SER A 340 -3.07 40.05 8.17
C SER A 340 -2.92 41.56 8.27
N PHE A 341 -1.85 42.11 7.64
CA PHE A 341 -1.63 43.54 7.54
C PHE A 341 -1.81 44.00 6.09
N TYR A 342 -2.75 44.90 5.88
CA TYR A 342 -3.05 45.47 4.59
C TYR A 342 -2.32 46.82 4.41
N PHE A 343 -1.20 46.80 3.70
CA PHE A 343 -0.31 48.00 3.52
C PHE A 343 -1.03 49.21 2.92
N ALA A 344 -1.98 48.98 2.00
CA ALA A 344 -2.69 50.08 1.31
C ALA A 344 -3.62 50.86 2.24
N SER A 345 -4.16 50.24 3.26
CA SER A 345 -5.11 50.84 4.23
C SER A 345 -4.54 50.97 5.63
N SER A 346 -3.30 50.48 5.84
CA SER A 346 -2.70 50.35 7.20
C SER A 346 -3.63 49.63 8.19
N LEU A 347 -4.44 48.71 7.68
CA LEU A 347 -5.40 47.90 8.45
C LEU A 347 -4.71 46.63 8.91
N GLU A 348 -4.74 46.38 10.21
CA GLU A 348 -4.38 45.09 10.79
C GLU A 348 -5.66 44.33 11.14
N THR A 349 -5.72 43.09 10.74
CA THR A 349 -6.82 42.21 11.07
C THR A 349 -6.30 40.93 11.72
N GLU A 350 -6.94 40.52 12.80
CA GLU A 350 -6.66 39.25 13.48
C GLU A 350 -7.87 38.33 13.32
N TYR A 351 -7.60 37.09 13.00
CA TYR A 351 -8.60 36.03 12.84
C TYR A 351 -8.18 34.85 13.71
N ASN A 352 -9.05 34.47 14.61
CA ASN A 352 -8.92 33.29 15.45
C ASN A 352 -10.04 32.32 15.16
N ASP A 353 -9.68 31.06 14.92
CA ASP A 353 -10.59 29.97 14.60
C ASP A 353 -10.34 28.79 15.53
N SER A 354 -11.36 28.40 16.25
CA SER A 354 -11.39 27.19 17.08
C SER A 354 -12.40 26.21 16.51
N THR A 355 -11.91 25.08 16.03
CA THR A 355 -12.73 24.05 15.40
C THR A 355 -12.75 22.77 16.22
N GLU A 356 -13.94 22.26 16.53
CA GLU A 356 -14.18 20.94 17.10
C GLU A 356 -14.88 20.07 16.05
N LYS A 357 -14.30 18.87 15.78
CA LYS A 357 -14.85 17.88 14.83
C LYS A 357 -15.03 16.55 15.54
N ASP A 358 -16.17 15.92 15.30
CA ASP A 358 -16.47 14.56 15.75
C ASP A 358 -16.97 13.74 14.54
N ASN A 359 -16.44 12.53 14.38
CA ASN A 359 -16.81 11.64 13.30
C ASN A 359 -16.95 10.21 13.81
N GLU A 360 -18.11 9.64 13.59
CA GLU A 360 -18.42 8.24 13.86
C GLU A 360 -18.73 7.53 12.54
N THR A 361 -17.95 6.53 12.18
CA THR A 361 -18.15 5.77 10.95
C THR A 361 -18.22 4.29 11.24
N GLY A 362 -19.26 3.63 10.76
CA GLY A 362 -19.39 2.18 10.75
C GLY A 362 -19.52 1.68 9.32
N SER A 363 -18.73 0.65 8.96
CA SER A 363 -18.90 -0.06 7.71
C SER A 363 -18.89 -1.57 7.92
N ALA A 364 -19.71 -2.26 7.15
CA ALA A 364 -19.80 -3.70 7.13
C ALA A 364 -19.80 -4.19 5.69
N ASN A 365 -19.12 -5.31 5.47
CA ASN A 365 -19.08 -5.96 4.17
C ASN A 365 -19.22 -7.46 4.34
N VAL A 366 -19.97 -8.08 3.45
CA VAL A 366 -20.20 -9.52 3.39
C VAL A 366 -19.97 -9.99 1.97
N ARG A 367 -19.10 -10.99 1.80
CA ARG A 367 -18.84 -11.62 0.50
C ARG A 367 -19.14 -13.10 0.60
N ILE A 368 -19.98 -13.61 -0.28
CA ILE A 368 -20.34 -15.03 -0.39
C ILE A 368 -19.95 -15.51 -1.77
N LYS A 369 -19.04 -16.46 -1.83
CA LYS A 369 -18.67 -17.18 -3.06
C LYS A 369 -19.20 -18.60 -2.99
N TRP A 370 -20.03 -18.96 -3.96
CA TRP A 370 -20.57 -20.30 -4.10
C TRP A 370 -20.22 -20.87 -5.47
N GLN A 371 -19.53 -21.99 -5.47
CA GLN A 371 -19.14 -22.74 -6.67
C GLN A 371 -19.82 -24.10 -6.69
N PRO A 372 -21.08 -24.22 -7.15
CA PRO A 372 -21.78 -25.50 -7.21
C PRO A 372 -21.04 -26.51 -8.08
N THR A 373 -20.38 -26.04 -9.13
CA THR A 373 -19.53 -26.84 -10.02
C THR A 373 -18.23 -26.10 -10.34
N ASN A 374 -17.23 -26.79 -10.86
CA ASN A 374 -15.96 -26.18 -11.30
C ASN A 374 -16.13 -25.18 -12.46
N LYS A 375 -17.28 -25.14 -13.09
CA LYS A 375 -17.60 -24.30 -14.26
C LYS A 375 -18.53 -23.14 -13.92
N LEU A 376 -19.18 -23.16 -12.76
CA LEU A 376 -20.15 -22.14 -12.35
C LEU A 376 -19.79 -21.55 -11.00
N GLU A 377 -19.74 -20.24 -10.92
CA GLU A 377 -19.51 -19.46 -9.70
C GLU A 377 -20.59 -18.40 -9.54
N ILE A 378 -21.11 -18.28 -8.34
CA ILE A 378 -22.00 -17.20 -7.91
C ILE A 378 -21.28 -16.44 -6.80
N LEU A 379 -21.12 -15.15 -7.03
CA LEU A 379 -20.45 -14.24 -6.11
C LEU A 379 -21.42 -13.14 -5.70
N SER A 380 -21.76 -13.09 -4.43
CA SER A 380 -22.58 -12.04 -3.82
C SER A 380 -21.72 -11.16 -2.93
N SER A 381 -21.90 -9.85 -3.01
CA SER A 381 -21.16 -8.88 -2.23
C SER A 381 -22.10 -7.79 -1.73
N THR A 382 -22.18 -7.64 -0.41
CA THR A 382 -22.97 -6.61 0.27
C THR A 382 -22.01 -5.66 0.98
N PHE A 383 -22.24 -4.37 0.82
CA PHE A 383 -21.53 -3.32 1.54
C PHE A 383 -22.56 -2.37 2.17
N ALA A 384 -22.35 -2.04 3.43
CA ALA A 384 -23.11 -1.03 4.14
C ALA A 384 -22.16 -0.07 4.87
N LYS A 385 -22.44 1.22 4.83
CA LYS A 385 -21.70 2.26 5.55
C LYS A 385 -22.67 3.25 6.15
N LEU A 386 -22.39 3.64 7.39
CA LEU A 386 -23.05 4.71 8.12
C LEU A 386 -21.96 5.67 8.58
N SER A 387 -22.17 6.97 8.43
CA SER A 387 -21.23 7.99 8.91
C SER A 387 -22.03 9.14 9.50
N ASP A 388 -21.65 9.54 10.68
CA ASP A 388 -22.19 10.69 11.40
C ASP A 388 -21.01 11.63 11.68
N TYR A 389 -21.09 12.85 11.18
CA TYR A 389 -20.08 13.87 11.31
C TYR A 389 -20.70 15.14 11.88
N SER A 390 -20.04 15.73 12.84
CA SER A 390 -20.34 17.07 13.33
C SER A 390 -19.10 17.93 13.41
N GLU A 391 -19.26 19.18 13.08
CA GLU A 391 -18.25 20.22 13.17
C GLU A 391 -18.86 21.45 13.82
N THR A 392 -18.15 22.01 14.80
CA THR A 392 -18.48 23.31 15.38
C THR A 392 -17.25 24.17 15.29
N GLN A 393 -17.39 25.32 14.66
CA GLN A 393 -16.32 26.28 14.41
C GLN A 393 -16.70 27.59 15.06
N GLN A 394 -15.84 28.11 15.91
CA GLN A 394 -15.98 29.42 16.55
C GLN A 394 -14.89 30.35 16.02
N MET A 395 -15.30 31.39 15.34
CA MET A 395 -14.42 32.35 14.69
C MET A 395 -14.60 33.72 15.30
N THR A 396 -13.49 34.31 15.71
CA THR A 396 -13.47 35.70 16.15
C THR A 396 -12.58 36.50 15.21
N TYR A 397 -13.15 37.54 14.66
CA TYR A 397 -12.47 38.43 13.74
C TYR A 397 -12.34 39.82 14.38
N TRP A 398 -11.15 40.37 14.44
CA TRP A 398 -10.86 41.73 14.86
C TRP A 398 -10.28 42.53 13.70
N GLY A 399 -10.89 43.68 13.45
CA GLY A 399 -10.48 44.65 12.45
C GLY A 399 -11.06 46.02 12.79
N ASN A 400 -11.60 46.75 11.81
CA ASN A 400 -12.35 47.97 12.08
C ASN A 400 -13.64 47.72 12.90
N ASN A 401 -14.18 46.52 12.80
CA ASN A 401 -15.28 46.00 13.62
C ASN A 401 -14.92 44.60 14.10
N SER A 402 -15.28 44.23 15.30
CA SER A 402 -15.21 42.85 15.78
C SER A 402 -16.43 42.06 15.34
N MET A 403 -16.25 40.78 15.06
CA MET A 403 -17.32 39.87 14.69
C MET A 403 -17.04 38.51 15.32
N ASP A 404 -18.02 37.98 16.05
CA ASP A 404 -18.03 36.62 16.56
C ASP A 404 -19.00 35.77 15.72
N LEU A 405 -18.52 34.66 15.20
CA LEU A 405 -19.31 33.77 14.37
C LEU A 405 -19.20 32.34 14.88
N GLU A 406 -20.32 31.68 15.03
CA GLU A 406 -20.37 30.25 15.31
C GLU A 406 -21.01 29.51 14.12
N GLU A 407 -20.31 28.58 13.52
CA GLU A 407 -20.80 27.67 12.50
C GLU A 407 -20.91 26.25 13.07
N SER A 408 -22.07 25.64 12.92
CA SER A 408 -22.31 24.24 13.28
C SER A 408 -22.82 23.46 12.08
N LYS A 409 -22.07 22.43 11.69
CA LYS A 409 -22.38 21.53 10.58
C LYS A 409 -22.61 20.12 11.10
N LYS A 410 -23.73 19.48 10.70
CA LYS A 410 -24.01 18.07 10.97
C LYS A 410 -24.30 17.35 9.66
N LEU A 411 -23.66 16.18 9.47
CA LEU A 411 -23.69 15.44 8.23
C LEU A 411 -23.88 13.95 8.51
N ASN A 412 -25.02 13.41 8.09
CA ASN A 412 -25.34 11.98 8.17
C ASN A 412 -25.28 11.34 6.79
N LYS A 413 -24.48 10.29 6.62
CA LYS A 413 -24.35 9.56 5.37
C LYS A 413 -24.70 8.08 5.56
N LYS A 414 -25.45 7.52 4.61
CA LYS A 414 -25.78 6.10 4.54
C LYS A 414 -25.49 5.61 3.13
N ASP A 415 -24.78 4.50 3.01
CA ASP A 415 -24.48 3.85 1.72
C ASP A 415 -24.72 2.35 1.85
N LEU A 416 -25.63 1.82 1.05
CA LEU A 416 -25.91 0.39 0.96
C LEU A 416 -25.73 -0.05 -0.48
N ARG A 417 -24.95 -1.11 -0.69
CA ARG A 417 -24.74 -1.70 -2.02
C ARG A 417 -24.80 -3.21 -1.96
N GLN A 418 -25.48 -3.76 -2.94
CA GLN A 418 -25.57 -5.20 -3.16
C GLN A 418 -25.19 -5.51 -4.61
N SER A 419 -24.28 -6.47 -4.80
CA SER A 419 -23.91 -6.96 -6.12
C SER A 419 -23.98 -8.48 -6.16
N VAL A 420 -24.52 -9.02 -7.21
CA VAL A 420 -24.57 -10.47 -7.48
C VAL A 420 -24.02 -10.71 -8.87
N GLN A 421 -22.99 -11.53 -8.97
CA GLN A 421 -22.40 -11.96 -10.23
C GLN A 421 -22.49 -13.46 -10.38
N VAL A 422 -22.98 -13.89 -11.53
CA VAL A 422 -22.97 -15.29 -11.96
C VAL A 422 -21.94 -15.42 -13.08
N THR A 423 -21.02 -16.35 -12.96
CA THR A 423 -19.94 -16.60 -13.93
C THR A 423 -19.92 -18.05 -14.34
N GLY A 424 -19.95 -18.31 -15.64
CA GLY A 424 -19.80 -19.63 -16.23
C GLY A 424 -18.53 -19.73 -17.07
N SER A 425 -17.76 -20.83 -16.94
CA SER A 425 -16.55 -21.10 -17.71
C SER A 425 -16.70 -22.36 -18.56
N PHE A 426 -16.51 -22.22 -19.87
CA PHE A 426 -16.72 -23.25 -20.88
C PHE A 426 -15.45 -23.37 -21.76
N GLY A 427 -14.45 -24.08 -21.27
CA GLY A 427 -13.18 -24.23 -21.96
C GLY A 427 -12.43 -22.91 -22.11
N LYS A 428 -12.30 -22.38 -23.33
CA LYS A 428 -11.63 -21.11 -23.61
C LYS A 428 -12.54 -19.89 -23.47
N THR A 429 -13.84 -20.10 -23.26
CA THR A 429 -14.85 -19.06 -23.16
C THR A 429 -15.39 -18.98 -21.75
N SER A 430 -15.53 -17.79 -21.25
CA SER A 430 -16.20 -17.53 -19.98
C SER A 430 -17.25 -16.44 -20.17
N LEU A 431 -18.43 -16.63 -19.58
CA LEU A 431 -19.55 -15.70 -19.64
C LEU A 431 -19.92 -15.24 -18.23
N TYR A 432 -20.43 -14.04 -18.09
CA TYR A 432 -20.92 -13.55 -16.82
C TYR A 432 -22.15 -12.65 -16.96
N ALA A 433 -22.93 -12.60 -15.89
CA ALA A 433 -23.96 -11.61 -15.67
C ALA A 433 -23.76 -11.00 -14.27
N LEU A 434 -23.90 -9.69 -14.15
CA LEU A 434 -23.76 -8.95 -12.93
C LEU A 434 -24.96 -8.03 -12.75
N MET A 435 -25.53 -8.07 -11.57
CA MET A 435 -26.54 -7.12 -11.10
C MET A 435 -26.00 -6.35 -9.90
N THR A 436 -26.18 -5.04 -9.90
CA THR A 436 -25.82 -4.16 -8.77
C THR A 436 -27.01 -3.30 -8.40
N PHE A 437 -27.27 -3.22 -7.12
CA PHE A 437 -28.21 -2.29 -6.50
C PHE A 437 -27.45 -1.42 -5.50
N GLY A 438 -27.75 -0.13 -5.46
CA GLY A 438 -27.19 0.82 -4.50
C GLY A 438 -28.22 1.83 -4.03
N ARG A 439 -28.14 2.21 -2.76
CA ARG A 439 -28.81 3.37 -2.20
C ARG A 439 -27.82 4.16 -1.37
N LYS A 440 -27.69 5.43 -1.68
CA LYS A 440 -26.86 6.38 -0.92
C LYS A 440 -27.76 7.52 -0.49
N SER A 441 -27.68 7.94 0.77
CA SER A 441 -28.33 9.16 1.26
C SER A 441 -27.31 9.99 2.06
N GLN A 442 -27.51 11.29 2.01
CA GLN A 442 -26.77 12.28 2.76
C GLN A 442 -27.73 13.36 3.24
N ASP A 443 -27.72 13.62 4.53
CA ASP A 443 -28.46 14.68 5.17
C ASP A 443 -27.48 15.63 5.83
N GLU A 444 -27.51 16.89 5.48
CA GLU A 444 -26.62 17.94 5.98
C GLU A 444 -27.45 19.07 6.61
N LYS A 445 -27.05 19.51 7.80
CA LYS A 445 -27.61 20.65 8.51
C LYS A 445 -26.51 21.64 8.80
N LEU A 446 -26.68 22.86 8.35
CA LEU A 446 -25.79 23.98 8.60
C LEU A 446 -26.53 25.03 9.42
N ASN A 447 -25.95 25.42 10.56
CA ASN A 447 -26.39 26.57 11.32
C ASN A 447 -25.23 27.54 11.49
N VAL A 448 -25.45 28.79 11.16
CA VAL A 448 -24.48 29.88 11.36
C VAL A 448 -25.15 30.93 12.21
N LEU A 449 -24.48 31.34 13.28
CA LEU A 449 -24.90 32.43 14.15
C LEU A 449 -23.82 33.51 14.17
N ASN A 450 -24.23 34.77 14.08
CA ASN A 450 -23.34 35.92 14.08
C ASN A 450 -23.91 37.04 14.93
N ASP A 451 -23.07 37.72 15.69
CA ASP A 451 -23.44 38.85 16.55
C ASP A 451 -23.49 40.20 15.81
N SER A 452 -23.08 40.24 14.52
CA SER A 452 -22.98 41.48 13.74
C SER A 452 -23.80 41.44 12.46
N LEU A 453 -24.39 42.58 12.11
CA LEU A 453 -25.22 42.79 10.90
C LEU A 453 -24.40 42.88 9.58
N LEU A 454 -23.13 42.46 9.59
CA LEU A 454 -22.23 42.61 8.44
C LEU A 454 -22.41 41.56 7.33
N LEU A 455 -23.24 40.58 7.57
CA LEU A 455 -23.56 39.57 6.57
C LEU A 455 -24.68 40.03 5.60
N PRO A 456 -24.68 39.61 4.33
CA PRO A 456 -25.65 40.06 3.33
C PRO A 456 -27.11 39.76 3.70
N THR A 457 -28.03 40.40 3.04
CA THR A 457 -29.52 40.43 3.26
C THR A 457 -30.25 39.08 3.22
N TYR A 458 -29.57 37.96 3.11
CA TYR A 458 -30.13 36.60 3.08
C TYR A 458 -30.22 35.94 4.45
N TYR A 459 -29.88 36.66 5.52
CA TYR A 459 -29.82 36.14 6.89
C TYR A 459 -31.09 36.47 7.68
N VAL A 460 -31.50 35.51 8.49
CA VAL A 460 -32.65 35.71 9.42
C VAL A 460 -32.17 36.46 10.64
N GLN A 461 -32.94 37.48 10.99
CA GLN A 461 -32.72 38.26 12.18
C GLN A 461 -33.61 37.74 13.29
N GLU A 462 -33.06 37.02 14.26
CA GLU A 462 -33.77 36.60 15.48
C GLU A 462 -33.06 37.20 16.70
N ALA A 463 -33.78 37.97 17.53
CA ALA A 463 -33.30 38.51 18.81
C ALA A 463 -31.95 39.24 18.78
N GLY A 464 -31.63 39.96 17.69
CA GLY A 464 -30.35 40.69 17.55
C GLY A 464 -29.17 39.88 17.03
N LEU A 465 -29.40 38.62 16.71
CA LEU A 465 -28.42 37.74 16.02
C LEU A 465 -28.81 37.58 14.56
N CYS A 466 -27.83 37.57 13.67
CA CYS A 466 -28.00 37.20 12.27
C CYS A 466 -27.57 35.74 12.07
N GLY A 467 -28.35 34.96 11.34
CA GLY A 467 -27.99 33.54 11.18
C GLY A 467 -28.45 32.93 9.86
N ILE A 468 -27.83 31.82 9.51
CA ILE A 468 -28.24 30.92 8.41
C ILE A 468 -28.68 29.61 9.05
N ARG A 469 -29.80 29.08 8.62
CA ARG A 469 -30.16 27.67 8.83
C ARG A 469 -30.45 27.06 7.48
N SER A 470 -29.63 26.11 7.09
CA SER A 470 -29.81 25.38 5.85
C SER A 470 -29.88 23.88 6.13
N TYR A 471 -30.83 23.24 5.48
CA TYR A 471 -30.92 21.78 5.43
C TYR A 471 -30.81 21.34 3.98
N PHE A 472 -29.99 20.35 3.77
CA PHE A 472 -29.68 19.81 2.45
C PHE A 472 -29.69 18.28 2.51
N SER A 473 -30.50 17.64 1.67
CA SER A 473 -30.64 16.19 1.62
C SER A 473 -30.48 15.68 0.20
N THR A 474 -29.71 14.62 0.05
CA THR A 474 -29.57 13.90 -1.24
C THR A 474 -29.87 12.43 -1.08
N GLU A 475 -30.63 11.87 -2.01
CA GLU A 475 -30.82 10.43 -2.16
C GLU A 475 -30.43 9.99 -3.56
N ASN A 476 -29.62 8.95 -3.65
CA ASN A 476 -29.23 8.33 -4.91
C ASN A 476 -29.60 6.84 -4.91
N TYR A 477 -30.28 6.41 -5.95
CA TYR A 477 -30.62 5.02 -6.21
C TYR A 477 -29.92 4.56 -7.48
N LEU A 478 -29.11 3.52 -7.37
CA LEU A 478 -28.36 2.91 -8.47
C LEU A 478 -28.91 1.51 -8.77
N TYR A 479 -29.23 1.25 -10.02
CA TYR A 479 -29.48 -0.09 -10.55
C TYR A 479 -28.58 -0.29 -11.76
N ALA A 480 -27.80 -1.37 -11.79
CA ALA A 480 -26.95 -1.68 -12.91
C ALA A 480 -27.05 -3.16 -13.28
N LEU A 481 -27.20 -3.40 -14.55
CA LEU A 481 -27.15 -4.75 -15.15
C LEU A 481 -25.99 -4.80 -16.15
N GLU A 482 -25.16 -5.81 -16.05
CA GLU A 482 -24.04 -6.02 -16.96
C GLU A 482 -23.98 -7.48 -17.36
N ALA A 483 -23.77 -7.76 -18.64
CA ALA A 483 -23.51 -9.08 -19.17
C ALA A 483 -22.33 -9.04 -20.14
N GLY A 484 -21.49 -10.05 -20.12
CA GLY A 484 -20.33 -10.06 -20.98
C GLY A 484 -19.68 -11.44 -21.05
N GLY A 485 -18.63 -11.50 -21.87
CA GLY A 485 -17.85 -12.71 -22.03
C GLY A 485 -16.41 -12.43 -22.41
N LYS A 486 -15.56 -13.43 -22.19
CA LYS A 486 -14.14 -13.41 -22.54
C LYS A 486 -13.75 -14.69 -23.26
N TRP A 487 -13.02 -14.53 -24.34
CA TRP A 487 -12.34 -15.58 -25.07
C TRP A 487 -10.85 -15.56 -24.81
N SER A 488 -10.32 -16.66 -24.31
CA SER A 488 -8.88 -16.84 -24.17
C SER A 488 -8.31 -17.44 -25.46
N LEU A 489 -7.36 -16.73 -26.07
CA LEU A 489 -6.68 -17.08 -27.30
C LEU A 489 -5.27 -17.59 -27.01
N PRO A 490 -4.60 -18.31 -27.95
CA PRO A 490 -3.21 -18.73 -27.78
C PRO A 490 -2.24 -17.56 -27.55
N LYS A 491 -1.06 -17.86 -27.01
CA LYS A 491 0.03 -16.90 -26.79
C LYS A 491 -0.32 -15.71 -25.86
N GLY A 492 -1.28 -15.90 -24.94
CA GLY A 492 -1.68 -14.89 -23.96
C GLY A 492 -2.58 -13.78 -24.50
N TYR A 493 -3.14 -13.93 -25.67
CA TYR A 493 -4.17 -13.03 -26.18
C TYR A 493 -5.54 -13.36 -25.58
N SER A 494 -6.38 -12.35 -25.43
CA SER A 494 -7.80 -12.52 -25.12
C SER A 494 -8.65 -11.41 -25.71
N MET A 495 -9.90 -11.72 -25.98
CA MET A 495 -10.94 -10.78 -26.38
C MET A 495 -12.09 -10.87 -25.39
N ALA A 496 -12.64 -9.74 -25.00
CA ALA A 496 -13.82 -9.69 -24.16
C ALA A 496 -14.80 -8.64 -24.68
N PHE A 497 -16.08 -8.86 -24.39
CA PHE A 497 -17.14 -7.90 -24.63
C PHE A 497 -18.00 -7.76 -23.39
N ALA A 498 -18.60 -6.58 -23.20
CA ALA A 498 -19.57 -6.35 -22.15
C ALA A 498 -20.64 -5.36 -22.63
N PHE A 499 -21.87 -5.64 -22.24
CA PHE A 499 -23.00 -4.72 -22.35
C PHE A 499 -23.44 -4.36 -20.95
N ARG A 500 -23.67 -3.06 -20.70
CA ARG A 500 -24.06 -2.56 -19.39
C ARG A 500 -25.15 -1.53 -19.53
N HIS A 501 -26.16 -1.66 -18.68
CA HIS A 501 -27.22 -0.67 -18.48
C HIS A 501 -27.16 -0.18 -17.04
N ASP A 502 -27.01 1.15 -16.86
CA ASP A 502 -27.11 1.82 -15.57
C ASP A 502 -28.36 2.68 -15.54
N TYR A 503 -29.06 2.65 -14.43
CA TYR A 503 -30.17 3.51 -14.09
C TYR A 503 -29.88 4.14 -12.73
N ASN A 504 -29.71 5.47 -12.70
CA ASN A 504 -29.53 6.23 -11.48
C ASN A 504 -30.70 7.20 -11.33
N LYS A 505 -31.23 7.26 -10.12
CA LYS A 505 -32.24 8.23 -9.74
C LYS A 505 -31.70 9.01 -8.56
N ASP A 506 -31.51 10.30 -8.78
CA ASP A 506 -31.02 11.26 -7.78
C ASP A 506 -32.17 12.14 -7.33
N LYS A 507 -32.28 12.36 -6.02
CA LYS A 507 -33.19 13.34 -5.44
C LYS A 507 -32.37 14.32 -4.64
N LEU A 508 -32.69 15.58 -4.75
CA LEU A 508 -32.12 16.68 -4.01
C LEU A 508 -33.26 17.48 -3.37
N HIS A 509 -33.12 17.72 -2.09
CA HIS A 509 -34.02 18.54 -1.32
C HIS A 509 -33.21 19.55 -0.52
N ALA A 510 -33.59 20.81 -0.54
CA ALA A 510 -32.98 21.87 0.23
C ALA A 510 -34.03 22.76 0.83
N GLU A 511 -33.89 23.00 2.12
CA GLU A 511 -34.65 23.98 2.88
C GLU A 511 -33.69 25.05 3.37
N ASP A 512 -33.97 26.30 3.06
CA ASP A 512 -33.27 27.44 3.61
C ASP A 512 -34.29 28.38 4.22
N TYR A 513 -33.99 29.00 5.32
CA TYR A 513 -34.90 29.86 6.04
C TYR A 513 -35.41 31.06 5.20
N SER A 514 -34.62 31.46 4.19
CA SER A 514 -34.98 32.57 3.30
C SER A 514 -35.56 32.13 1.95
N LEU A 515 -35.57 30.83 1.66
CA LEU A 515 -36.02 30.28 0.39
C LEU A 515 -37.06 29.20 0.64
N ASP A 516 -38.04 29.15 -0.24
CA ASP A 516 -39.06 28.09 -0.22
C ASP A 516 -38.41 26.70 -0.31
N ASP A 517 -39.17 25.68 0.14
CA ASP A 517 -38.84 24.27 0.01
C ASP A 517 -38.52 23.94 -1.47
N ASN A 518 -37.24 23.67 -1.77
CA ASN A 518 -36.76 23.40 -3.10
C ASN A 518 -36.39 21.92 -3.25
N SER A 519 -37.04 21.25 -4.18
CA SER A 519 -36.71 19.86 -4.49
C SER A 519 -36.52 19.67 -6.00
N THR A 520 -35.56 18.87 -6.36
CA THR A 520 -35.34 18.47 -7.74
C THR A 520 -34.98 16.99 -7.84
N GLU A 521 -35.42 16.37 -8.92
CA GLU A 521 -35.18 14.97 -9.19
C GLU A 521 -34.48 14.83 -10.56
N GLY A 522 -33.43 14.02 -10.63
CA GLY A 522 -32.70 13.69 -11.82
C GLY A 522 -32.72 12.18 -12.08
N ILE A 523 -32.99 11.77 -13.30
CA ILE A 523 -32.91 10.38 -13.75
C ILE A 523 -31.85 10.27 -14.82
N TYR A 524 -30.86 9.45 -14.55
CA TYR A 524 -29.76 9.14 -15.48
C TYR A 524 -29.84 7.70 -15.96
N LYS A 525 -29.88 7.52 -17.28
CA LYS A 525 -29.88 6.24 -17.95
C LYS A 525 -28.64 6.13 -18.83
N LYS A 526 -27.87 5.07 -18.68
CA LYS A 526 -26.67 4.83 -19.47
C LYS A 526 -26.71 3.43 -20.07
N LEU A 527 -26.51 3.34 -21.38
CA LEU A 527 -26.31 2.08 -22.08
C LEU A 527 -24.92 2.08 -22.68
N SER A 528 -24.09 1.11 -22.36
CA SER A 528 -22.75 0.99 -22.90
C SER A 528 -22.46 -0.38 -23.48
N GLY A 529 -21.80 -0.42 -24.63
CA GLY A 529 -21.18 -1.60 -25.19
C GLY A 529 -19.67 -1.42 -25.22
N SER A 530 -18.91 -2.40 -24.74
CA SER A 530 -17.46 -2.38 -24.69
C SER A 530 -16.82 -3.59 -25.32
N LEU A 531 -15.66 -3.37 -25.95
CA LEU A 531 -14.79 -4.41 -26.49
C LEU A 531 -13.41 -4.24 -25.84
N ILE A 532 -12.86 -5.36 -25.38
CA ILE A 532 -11.54 -5.38 -24.74
C ILE A 532 -10.68 -6.37 -25.52
N PHE A 533 -9.50 -5.92 -25.91
CA PHE A 533 -8.47 -6.74 -26.52
C PHE A 533 -7.20 -6.65 -25.68
N GLU A 534 -6.66 -7.79 -25.25
CA GLU A 534 -5.48 -7.79 -24.39
C GLU A 534 -4.48 -8.88 -24.78
N LYS A 535 -3.22 -8.62 -24.45
CA LYS A 535 -2.10 -9.56 -24.49
C LYS A 535 -1.33 -9.47 -23.19
N THR A 536 -1.25 -10.58 -22.46
CA THR A 536 -0.69 -10.62 -21.10
C THR A 536 0.73 -11.17 -21.01
N THR A 537 1.24 -11.77 -22.10
CA THR A 537 2.55 -12.43 -22.12
C THR A 537 3.51 -11.84 -23.16
N GLY A 538 4.80 -12.04 -22.97
CA GLY A 538 5.85 -11.57 -23.89
C GLY A 538 6.39 -10.19 -23.55
N LEU A 539 7.29 -9.71 -24.42
CA LEU A 539 7.95 -8.41 -24.33
C LEU A 539 6.93 -7.25 -24.40
N LEU A 540 5.97 -7.36 -25.32
CA LEU A 540 4.90 -6.40 -25.52
C LEU A 540 3.62 -6.96 -24.91
N ARG A 541 3.11 -6.30 -23.87
CA ARG A 541 1.81 -6.57 -23.24
C ARG A 541 0.93 -5.36 -23.41
N PHE A 542 -0.34 -5.56 -23.67
CA PHE A 542 -1.28 -4.45 -23.82
C PHE A 542 -2.69 -4.84 -23.43
N LYS A 543 -3.47 -3.84 -23.07
CA LYS A 543 -4.91 -3.91 -22.87
C LYS A 543 -5.54 -2.68 -23.51
N ILE A 544 -6.44 -2.88 -24.44
CA ILE A 544 -7.21 -1.83 -25.08
C ILE A 544 -8.68 -2.13 -24.80
N ASN A 545 -9.33 -1.21 -24.13
CA ASN A 545 -10.76 -1.21 -23.89
C ASN A 545 -11.37 -0.05 -24.64
N ALA A 546 -12.28 -0.31 -25.56
CA ALA A 546 -13.03 0.70 -26.28
C ALA A 546 -14.51 0.52 -25.99
N SER A 547 -15.22 1.60 -25.67
CA SER A 547 -16.64 1.54 -25.40
C SER A 547 -17.41 2.69 -26.02
N LEU A 548 -18.60 2.37 -26.52
CA LEU A 548 -19.58 3.34 -26.97
C LEU A 548 -20.67 3.45 -25.89
N THR A 549 -20.97 4.66 -25.46
CA THR A 549 -21.88 4.91 -24.36
C THR A 549 -22.96 5.91 -24.81
N GLY A 550 -24.21 5.46 -24.80
CA GLY A 550 -25.39 6.32 -24.92
C GLY A 550 -25.84 6.74 -23.52
N ASN A 551 -25.95 8.03 -23.29
CA ASN A 551 -26.37 8.61 -22.04
C ASN A 551 -27.67 9.38 -22.26
N LYS A 552 -28.62 9.27 -21.33
CA LYS A 552 -29.83 10.08 -21.28
C LYS A 552 -30.00 10.59 -19.86
N TYR A 553 -30.26 11.87 -19.73
CA TYR A 553 -30.54 12.53 -18.46
C TYR A 553 -31.88 13.26 -18.55
N GLU A 554 -32.73 13.05 -17.58
CA GLU A 554 -34.05 13.65 -17.42
C GLU A 554 -34.09 14.35 -16.07
N ARG A 555 -34.46 15.62 -16.04
CA ARG A 555 -34.62 16.40 -14.81
C ARG A 555 -36.06 16.86 -14.71
N SER A 556 -36.58 16.97 -13.49
CA SER A 556 -37.97 17.39 -13.24
C SER A 556 -38.33 18.77 -13.80
N THR A 557 -37.33 19.64 -13.94
CA THR A 557 -37.48 21.05 -14.34
C THR A 557 -37.03 21.39 -15.76
N GLU A 558 -36.37 20.42 -16.46
CA GLU A 558 -35.74 20.67 -17.78
C GLU A 558 -36.06 19.59 -18.81
N SER A 559 -35.87 19.92 -20.09
CA SER A 559 -35.97 18.95 -21.17
C SER A 559 -34.85 17.89 -21.10
N ALA A 560 -35.17 16.65 -21.50
CA ALA A 560 -34.23 15.55 -21.49
C ALA A 560 -33.00 15.84 -22.37
N SER A 561 -31.80 15.65 -21.80
CA SER A 561 -30.52 15.71 -22.51
C SER A 561 -30.03 14.33 -22.87
N SER A 562 -29.56 14.14 -24.11
CA SER A 562 -28.99 12.88 -24.56
C SER A 562 -27.64 13.07 -25.25
N SER A 563 -26.73 12.13 -25.08
CA SER A 563 -25.44 12.15 -25.76
C SER A 563 -24.90 10.75 -26.01
N VAL A 564 -24.17 10.60 -27.11
CA VAL A 564 -23.38 9.41 -27.38
C VAL A 564 -21.92 9.77 -27.24
N ARG A 565 -21.17 9.00 -26.46
CA ARG A 565 -19.76 9.23 -26.17
C ARG A 565 -18.94 7.98 -26.45
N PHE A 566 -17.75 8.21 -27.03
CA PHE A 566 -16.74 7.18 -27.19
C PHE A 566 -15.76 7.31 -26.03
N ASN A 567 -15.58 6.22 -25.26
CA ASN A 567 -14.63 6.11 -24.16
C ASN A 567 -13.60 5.04 -24.50
N TYR A 568 -12.39 5.20 -24.02
CA TYR A 568 -11.34 4.21 -24.14
C TYR A 568 -10.48 4.17 -22.89
N ASN A 569 -9.87 3.01 -22.67
CA ASN A 569 -8.83 2.85 -21.67
C ASN A 569 -7.77 1.90 -22.25
N SER A 570 -6.58 2.40 -22.45
CA SER A 570 -5.47 1.67 -23.03
C SER A 570 -4.27 1.64 -22.09
N LEU A 571 -3.65 0.48 -22.00
CA LEU A 571 -2.40 0.26 -21.31
C LEU A 571 -1.47 -0.48 -22.26
N LEU A 572 -0.29 0.07 -22.48
CA LEU A 572 0.79 -0.55 -23.21
C LEU A 572 1.98 -0.72 -22.27
N ARG A 573 2.51 -1.93 -22.17
CA ARG A 573 3.66 -2.26 -21.34
C ARG A 573 4.73 -2.94 -22.18
N LEU A 574 5.91 -2.33 -22.24
CA LEU A 574 7.12 -2.90 -22.83
C LEU A 574 8.01 -3.43 -21.70
N VAL A 575 8.16 -4.74 -21.63
CA VAL A 575 8.95 -5.43 -20.59
C VAL A 575 10.30 -5.78 -21.20
N PHE A 576 11.31 -4.93 -20.99
CA PHE A 576 12.67 -5.15 -21.53
C PHE A 576 13.39 -6.25 -20.75
N SER A 577 13.17 -6.30 -19.44
CA SER A 577 13.71 -7.33 -18.54
C SER A 577 12.82 -7.43 -17.28
N PRO A 578 13.02 -8.41 -16.40
CA PRO A 578 12.33 -8.45 -15.10
C PRO A 578 12.55 -7.18 -14.25
N LYS A 579 13.62 -6.42 -14.54
CA LYS A 579 14.01 -5.20 -13.81
C LYS A 579 13.71 -3.90 -14.56
N SER A 580 13.29 -3.95 -15.82
CA SER A 580 13.11 -2.76 -16.66
C SER A 580 11.83 -2.87 -17.49
N GLU A 581 10.95 -1.90 -17.34
CA GLU A 581 9.71 -1.81 -18.12
C GLU A 581 9.30 -0.36 -18.37
N LEU A 582 8.63 -0.14 -19.51
CA LEU A 582 7.97 1.10 -19.86
C LEU A 582 6.47 0.86 -19.92
N ILE A 583 5.69 1.70 -19.24
CA ILE A 583 4.24 1.64 -19.20
C ILE A 583 3.69 2.96 -19.75
N LEU A 584 2.85 2.85 -20.76
CA LEU A 584 2.09 3.95 -21.31
C LEU A 584 0.61 3.71 -21.04
N THR A 585 -0.09 4.72 -20.53
CA THR A 585 -1.54 4.65 -20.37
C THR A 585 -2.22 5.82 -21.06
N GLY A 586 -3.42 5.58 -21.56
CA GLY A 586 -4.27 6.61 -22.11
C GLY A 586 -5.72 6.23 -21.88
N SER A 587 -6.51 7.17 -21.38
CA SER A 587 -7.93 6.93 -21.14
C SER A 587 -8.76 8.18 -21.42
N ARG A 588 -9.97 7.93 -21.91
CA ARG A 588 -11.08 8.89 -21.90
C ARG A 588 -12.24 8.26 -21.15
N GLU A 589 -12.71 8.93 -20.14
CA GLU A 589 -13.85 8.50 -19.35
C GLU A 589 -14.90 9.61 -19.29
N THR A 590 -16.17 9.23 -19.46
CA THR A 590 -17.30 10.14 -19.29
C THR A 590 -17.96 9.84 -17.95
N SER A 591 -18.03 10.84 -17.09
CA SER A 591 -18.71 10.80 -15.79
C SER A 591 -19.93 11.73 -15.78
N GLN A 592 -20.85 11.43 -14.87
CA GLN A 592 -21.98 12.29 -14.55
C GLN A 592 -21.56 13.29 -13.49
N ILE A 593 -22.02 14.54 -13.60
CA ILE A 593 -21.92 15.55 -12.55
C ILE A 593 -22.99 15.22 -11.48
N GLU A 594 -22.65 15.36 -10.23
CA GLU A 594 -23.58 15.16 -9.11
C GLU A 594 -24.73 16.17 -9.20
N LEU A 595 -25.96 15.74 -8.88
CA LEU A 595 -27.15 16.58 -8.93
C LEU A 595 -27.02 17.81 -8.02
N SER A 596 -26.33 17.68 -6.87
CA SER A 596 -26.03 18.79 -5.96
C SER A 596 -25.30 19.95 -6.64
N LYS A 597 -24.36 19.66 -7.55
CA LYS A 597 -23.60 20.67 -8.31
C LYS A 597 -24.38 21.28 -9.47
N MET A 598 -25.55 20.75 -9.74
CA MET A 598 -26.46 21.15 -10.80
C MET A 598 -27.75 21.78 -10.25
N ALA A 599 -27.82 22.05 -8.95
CA ALA A 599 -28.97 22.68 -8.34
C ALA A 599 -29.34 24.00 -9.06
N ASP A 600 -30.60 24.23 -9.31
CA ASP A 600 -31.14 25.43 -9.94
C ASP A 600 -31.54 26.49 -8.90
N PHE A 601 -31.20 26.25 -7.67
CA PHE A 601 -31.38 27.13 -6.53
C PHE A 601 -30.08 27.29 -5.76
N PRO A 602 -29.86 28.36 -4.99
CA PRO A 602 -28.67 28.54 -4.18
C PRO A 602 -28.67 27.54 -3.03
N VAL A 603 -27.46 27.06 -2.65
CA VAL A 603 -27.25 26.16 -1.53
C VAL A 603 -26.13 26.71 -0.66
N HIS A 604 -26.39 26.97 0.60
CA HIS A 604 -25.37 27.37 1.57
C HIS A 604 -24.54 26.17 1.98
N LEU A 605 -23.23 26.26 1.77
CA LEU A 605 -22.25 25.21 2.09
C LEU A 605 -21.41 25.54 3.35
N ALA A 606 -21.27 26.85 3.65
CA ALA A 606 -20.59 27.40 4.81
C ALA A 606 -21.02 28.86 4.98
N TYR A 607 -20.60 29.50 6.07
CA TYR A 607 -20.90 30.92 6.34
C TYR A 607 -20.47 31.87 5.21
N ASP A 608 -19.39 31.55 4.52
CA ASP A 608 -18.77 32.36 3.45
C ASP A 608 -18.92 31.74 2.06
N ARG A 609 -19.62 30.61 1.94
CA ARG A 609 -19.70 29.85 0.69
C ARG A 609 -21.12 29.45 0.33
N ILE A 610 -21.61 30.08 -0.71
CA ILE A 610 -22.90 29.78 -1.33
C ILE A 610 -22.65 29.18 -2.71
N GLN A 611 -23.21 28.00 -2.96
CA GLN A 611 -23.29 27.47 -4.31
C GLN A 611 -24.44 28.16 -5.04
N MET A 612 -24.10 28.96 -6.05
CA MET A 612 -25.11 29.65 -6.86
C MET A 612 -25.83 28.66 -7.81
N PRO A 613 -27.06 28.99 -8.24
CA PRO A 613 -27.79 28.17 -9.21
C PRO A 613 -26.94 27.86 -10.43
N SER A 614 -26.94 26.62 -10.84
CA SER A 614 -26.11 26.15 -11.95
C SER A 614 -26.84 26.29 -13.27
N SER A 615 -26.20 26.89 -14.28
CA SER A 615 -26.65 26.91 -15.68
C SER A 615 -26.14 25.71 -16.50
N ILE A 616 -25.71 24.64 -15.84
CA ILE A 616 -25.17 23.46 -16.52
C ILE A 616 -26.32 22.68 -17.14
N HIS A 617 -26.45 22.73 -18.47
CA HIS A 617 -27.45 21.97 -19.23
C HIS A 617 -27.02 20.54 -19.56
N SER A 618 -25.69 20.23 -19.51
CA SER A 618 -25.18 18.89 -19.79
C SER A 618 -24.54 18.27 -18.56
N PRO A 619 -25.12 17.19 -17.99
CA PRO A 619 -24.59 16.54 -16.80
C PRO A 619 -23.35 15.67 -17.08
N PHE A 620 -22.81 15.72 -18.29
CA PHE A 620 -21.75 14.79 -18.70
C PHE A 620 -20.42 15.50 -18.90
N VAL A 621 -19.42 15.08 -18.16
CA VAL A 621 -18.03 15.55 -18.28
C VAL A 621 -17.17 14.41 -18.79
N SER A 622 -16.36 14.68 -19.81
CA SER A 622 -15.32 13.75 -20.29
C SER A 622 -13.96 14.22 -19.80
N LYS A 623 -13.20 13.27 -19.23
CA LYS A 623 -11.83 13.49 -18.75
C LYS A 623 -10.88 12.62 -19.57
N ASP A 624 -9.87 13.26 -20.16
CA ASP A 624 -8.75 12.59 -20.80
C ASP A 624 -7.57 12.53 -19.83
N SER A 625 -6.91 11.37 -19.76
CA SER A 625 -5.74 11.17 -18.91
C SER A 625 -4.69 10.35 -19.65
N TYR A 626 -3.44 10.81 -19.60
CA TYR A 626 -2.30 10.14 -20.22
C TYR A 626 -1.17 10.06 -19.22
N SER A 627 -0.47 8.91 -19.17
CA SER A 627 0.72 8.77 -18.33
C SER A 627 1.80 7.94 -18.99
N ILE A 628 3.04 8.23 -18.63
CA ILE A 628 4.24 7.51 -19.04
C ILE A 628 5.01 7.18 -17.76
N HIS A 629 5.25 5.89 -17.51
CA HIS A 629 6.04 5.41 -16.39
C HIS A 629 7.17 4.52 -16.89
N TYR A 630 8.41 4.88 -16.58
CA TYR A 630 9.55 4.01 -16.77
C TYR A 630 10.02 3.49 -15.41
N ARG A 631 10.15 2.19 -15.28
CA ARG A 631 10.65 1.53 -14.08
C ARG A 631 11.97 0.84 -14.38
N LEU A 632 13.00 1.17 -13.62
CA LEU A 632 14.28 0.49 -13.59
C LEU A 632 14.58 0.09 -12.15
N ILE A 633 14.75 -1.21 -11.89
CA ILE A 633 15.18 -1.73 -10.59
C ILE A 633 16.66 -1.99 -10.71
N ASN A 634 17.48 -1.13 -10.13
CA ASN A 634 18.91 -1.35 -10.01
C ASN A 634 19.19 -2.04 -8.66
N ASN A 635 19.39 -3.36 -8.67
CA ASN A 635 19.96 -4.06 -7.53
C ASN A 635 21.47 -3.79 -7.50
N SER A 636 21.89 -2.54 -7.29
CA SER A 636 23.24 -2.31 -6.81
C SER A 636 23.32 -3.00 -5.44
N SER A 637 24.09 -4.05 -5.41
CA SER A 637 24.48 -4.85 -4.27
C SER A 637 24.58 -4.00 -2.98
N PHE A 638 23.73 -4.26 -2.00
CA PHE A 638 24.17 -4.12 -0.62
C PHE A 638 25.17 -5.24 -0.33
N ALA A 639 26.36 -5.14 -0.94
CA ALA A 639 27.55 -5.85 -0.55
C ALA A 639 28.41 -4.81 0.17
N SER A 640 28.27 -4.73 1.45
CA SER A 640 29.31 -4.23 2.35
C SER A 640 29.12 -4.89 3.71
#